data_739e0444b8f370829caff40a10d7d84a
#
_entry.id   739e0444b8f370829caff40a10d7d84a
#
_cell.length_a   1.000
_cell.length_b   1.000
_cell.length_c   1.000
_cell.angle_alpha   90.00
_cell.angle_beta   90.00
_cell.angle_gamma   90.00
#
_symmetry.space_group_name_H-M   'P 1'
#
loop_
_entity.id
_entity.type
_entity.pdbx_description
1 polymer ?
#
loop_
_entity_poly.entity_id
_entity_poly.type
_entity_poly.pdbx_seq_one_letter_code
_entity_poly.pdbx_strand_id
1 'polypeptide(L)'
;MHKLARQIVERRNLVFLFVVLATIFTVFAVKWVKVETDMTTYLPKTSETRLGLDIMEDQFTTYGSADVMVANITPDEADALSDQLTELKGVQMLDYDDTTDHYNKDSVSALYSITFDYPEEDDQCLEALDRVKEYLADYDIYVSTSLGNTQQETIDAEVRVIMVYVAVIIVVVLIFTSQTYAEVPVLILTFVVGMILNMGTNFMLGTISFVSNSVTNILQLALSLDYAIIFCNHFKEEHQTMPLKEAVIESLSKSIPEISSSSLTTVGGLVAMLFMQFRIGSDMAICLIKSILFAMLSVFVVMPGLLMLFGPYMDKTKHRNFVPEIPFVGRFAWRTRKVIPVIFLVVILIGYHFSNLCPYAYGYDVIKVPKMNESLIADQMIEENFTKSNLVALVYPKNDDYSVEKKMLEELESYGEIDHTQGLSNIEAQDGYMLEDKLTARQFSEMADLDYEAAQLVYTAYAIENEEYGQIIGNFASYRVPLVDMFLYVCDEADTGIVSLSQEELDDLHEAREKMESALAQLQGDKYNRVLIYLSPSLEAGQTTYEFTDTIRSIARKYYPDGELYMAGDATNEYDFQKSFAIDNVVVSVVSIFIVLLVLLFTFQSVGMPILLIVVIQGAIWINFSFPTLLHNNLYFLAYLIVSAIMMGANIDYAIVISSRYLRLKEEMPYKEAMIEALNQAFPTVVTSGTILAAAGMSIGFLSSENTVASIGICLGRGTLISMVLVMCVLPQILLLGDSLVEKTSFTIGHHAAPQHLQGAMRVNGHVRGYINGYVDAEIHGRVNGTVSASIDIGNVQMEEAPAQTVPAADLHGEEGSDEKT
;
A
#
# COMPACT_ATOMS: atom_id res chain seq x y z
N MET A 1 -7.97 34.25 -7.82
CA MET A 1 -8.62 33.41 -6.80
C MET A 1 -9.90 34.04 -6.23
N HIS A 2 -9.94 35.32 -5.89
CA HIS A 2 -11.12 35.96 -5.28
C HIS A 2 -12.41 35.84 -6.10
N LYS A 3 -12.37 35.98 -7.45
CA LYS A 3 -13.56 35.78 -8.31
C LYS A 3 -14.11 34.35 -8.23
N LEU A 4 -13.24 33.35 -8.20
CA LEU A 4 -13.62 31.94 -8.07
C LEU A 4 -14.26 31.67 -6.72
N ALA A 5 -13.61 32.12 -5.64
CA ALA A 5 -14.12 31.99 -4.28
C ALA A 5 -15.52 32.63 -4.13
N ARG A 6 -15.72 33.82 -4.70
CA ARG A 6 -17.03 34.48 -4.71
C ARG A 6 -18.09 33.66 -5.46
N GLN A 7 -17.78 33.10 -6.62
CA GLN A 7 -18.73 32.27 -7.37
C GLN A 7 -19.15 31.02 -6.59
N ILE A 8 -18.21 30.34 -5.93
CA ILE A 8 -18.50 29.15 -5.11
C ILE A 8 -19.46 29.53 -3.97
N VAL A 9 -19.16 30.59 -3.22
CA VAL A 9 -19.97 31.01 -2.07
C VAL A 9 -21.35 31.52 -2.48
N GLU A 10 -21.45 32.28 -3.57
CA GLU A 10 -22.74 32.79 -4.08
C GLU A 10 -23.64 31.69 -4.65
N ARG A 11 -23.06 30.66 -5.30
CA ARG A 11 -23.83 29.53 -5.85
C ARG A 11 -23.89 28.31 -4.92
N ARG A 12 -23.56 28.47 -3.64
CA ARG A 12 -23.47 27.37 -2.67
C ARG A 12 -24.65 26.41 -2.66
N ASN A 13 -25.89 26.90 -2.81
CA ASN A 13 -27.08 26.06 -2.77
C ASN A 13 -27.14 25.09 -3.96
N LEU A 14 -26.75 25.54 -5.15
CA LEU A 14 -26.66 24.69 -6.34
C LEU A 14 -25.51 23.69 -6.21
N VAL A 15 -24.39 24.14 -5.65
CA VAL A 15 -23.24 23.29 -5.34
C VAL A 15 -23.61 22.21 -4.34
N PHE A 16 -24.31 22.57 -3.24
CA PHE A 16 -24.81 21.60 -2.26
C PHE A 16 -25.74 20.57 -2.87
N LEU A 17 -26.68 20.99 -3.72
CA LEU A 17 -27.58 20.07 -4.41
C LEU A 17 -26.80 19.06 -5.26
N PHE A 18 -25.82 19.54 -6.04
CA PHE A 18 -25.00 18.66 -6.86
C PHE A 18 -24.16 17.69 -6.02
N VAL A 19 -23.53 18.17 -4.95
CA VAL A 19 -22.73 17.33 -4.06
C VAL A 19 -23.60 16.28 -3.35
N VAL A 20 -24.78 16.65 -2.87
CA VAL A 20 -25.72 15.71 -2.25
C VAL A 20 -26.13 14.61 -3.23
N LEU A 21 -26.50 14.98 -4.47
CA LEU A 21 -26.84 14.01 -5.49
C LEU A 21 -25.67 13.09 -5.84
N ALA A 22 -24.46 13.66 -5.98
CA ALA A 22 -23.24 12.89 -6.22
C ALA A 22 -22.94 11.95 -5.05
N THR A 23 -23.08 12.42 -3.80
CA THR A 23 -22.87 11.59 -2.60
C THR A 23 -23.88 10.44 -2.52
N ILE A 24 -25.15 10.69 -2.81
CA ILE A 24 -26.17 9.62 -2.87
C ILE A 24 -25.79 8.59 -3.93
N PHE A 25 -25.43 9.04 -5.13
CA PHE A 25 -25.00 8.14 -6.19
C PHE A 25 -23.79 7.30 -5.79
N THR A 26 -22.76 7.92 -5.20
CA THR A 26 -21.52 7.23 -4.81
C THR A 26 -21.74 6.27 -3.65
N VAL A 27 -22.67 6.50 -2.73
CA VAL A 27 -23.07 5.52 -1.68
C VAL A 27 -23.55 4.20 -2.30
N PHE A 28 -24.34 4.28 -3.38
CA PHE A 28 -24.77 3.06 -4.09
C PHE A 28 -23.62 2.44 -4.90
N ALA A 29 -22.79 3.29 -5.51
CA ALA A 29 -21.71 2.84 -6.38
C ALA A 29 -20.56 2.13 -5.63
N VAL A 30 -20.43 2.31 -4.31
CA VAL A 30 -19.48 1.54 -3.48
C VAL A 30 -19.63 0.03 -3.69
N LYS A 31 -20.87 -0.46 -3.89
CA LYS A 31 -21.14 -1.89 -4.11
C LYS A 31 -20.63 -2.42 -5.46
N TRP A 32 -20.24 -1.55 -6.38
CA TRP A 32 -19.72 -1.92 -7.70
C TRP A 32 -18.19 -2.03 -7.71
N VAL A 33 -17.55 -1.69 -6.61
CA VAL A 33 -16.09 -1.78 -6.47
C VAL A 33 -15.70 -3.25 -6.35
N LYS A 34 -14.81 -3.70 -7.23
CA LYS A 34 -14.20 -5.03 -7.16
C LYS A 34 -12.86 -4.91 -6.44
N VAL A 35 -12.64 -5.78 -5.48
CA VAL A 35 -11.41 -5.83 -4.70
C VAL A 35 -10.71 -7.15 -4.98
N GLU A 36 -9.41 -7.08 -5.28
CA GLU A 36 -8.53 -8.22 -5.51
C GLU A 36 -7.75 -8.51 -4.25
N THR A 37 -7.78 -9.76 -3.80
CA THR A 37 -7.07 -10.23 -2.62
C THR A 37 -5.75 -10.89 -2.95
N ASP A 38 -5.60 -11.46 -4.15
CA ASP A 38 -4.37 -12.09 -4.57
C ASP A 38 -3.29 -11.06 -4.95
N MET A 39 -2.18 -11.07 -4.19
CA MET A 39 -1.04 -10.18 -4.41
C MET A 39 -0.25 -10.53 -5.67
N THR A 40 -0.29 -11.79 -6.12
CA THR A 40 0.45 -12.25 -7.30
C THR A 40 -0.09 -11.60 -8.58
N THR A 41 -1.37 -11.22 -8.61
CA THR A 41 -2.01 -10.45 -9.69
C THR A 41 -1.29 -9.13 -9.97
N TYR A 42 -0.61 -8.57 -8.96
CA TYR A 42 0.12 -7.31 -9.06
C TYR A 42 1.60 -7.45 -9.41
N LEU A 43 2.12 -8.67 -9.56
CA LEU A 43 3.46 -8.91 -10.09
C LEU A 43 3.65 -8.23 -11.47
N PRO A 44 4.88 -7.88 -11.84
CA PRO A 44 5.17 -7.40 -13.19
C PRO A 44 4.66 -8.39 -14.23
N LYS A 45 3.96 -7.93 -15.26
CA LYS A 45 3.43 -8.80 -16.33
C LYS A 45 4.51 -9.58 -17.08
N THR A 46 5.77 -9.20 -16.92
CA THR A 46 6.94 -9.83 -17.53
C THR A 46 7.67 -10.75 -16.57
N SER A 47 7.22 -10.89 -15.32
CA SER A 47 7.82 -11.83 -14.39
C SER A 47 7.48 -13.27 -14.80
N GLU A 48 8.41 -14.17 -14.57
CA GLU A 48 8.24 -15.59 -14.91
C GLU A 48 7.06 -16.20 -14.16
N THR A 49 6.95 -15.88 -12.87
CA THR A 49 5.86 -16.36 -12.02
C THR A 49 4.50 -15.91 -12.53
N ARG A 50 4.33 -14.61 -12.91
CA ARG A 50 3.03 -14.14 -13.42
C ARG A 50 2.68 -14.78 -14.76
N LEU A 51 3.64 -14.94 -15.65
CA LEU A 51 3.43 -15.65 -16.91
C LEU A 51 3.06 -17.11 -16.68
N GLY A 52 3.71 -17.76 -15.73
CA GLY A 52 3.39 -19.12 -15.32
C GLY A 52 1.96 -19.25 -14.77
N LEU A 53 1.57 -18.34 -13.86
CA LEU A 53 0.22 -18.29 -13.30
C LEU A 53 -0.84 -18.02 -14.39
N ASP A 54 -0.59 -17.06 -15.30
CA ASP A 54 -1.52 -16.76 -16.41
C ASP A 54 -1.74 -18.00 -17.30
N ILE A 55 -0.67 -18.79 -17.56
CA ILE A 55 -0.76 -20.05 -18.32
C ILE A 55 -1.49 -21.12 -17.50
N MET A 56 -1.23 -21.19 -16.19
CA MET A 56 -1.90 -22.15 -15.32
C MET A 56 -3.40 -21.90 -15.26
N GLU A 57 -3.82 -20.65 -15.15
CA GLU A 57 -5.24 -20.25 -15.17
C GLU A 57 -5.93 -20.57 -16.51
N ASP A 58 -5.20 -20.47 -17.65
CA ASP A 58 -5.74 -20.69 -19.01
C ASP A 58 -5.76 -22.16 -19.43
N GLN A 59 -4.78 -22.97 -18.99
CA GLN A 59 -4.52 -24.29 -19.52
C GLN A 59 -4.87 -25.43 -18.58
N PHE A 60 -4.95 -25.21 -17.27
CA PHE A 60 -5.14 -26.25 -16.26
C PHE A 60 -6.32 -25.92 -15.35
N THR A 61 -6.99 -26.95 -14.90
CA THR A 61 -8.02 -26.80 -13.86
C THR A 61 -7.35 -26.88 -12.49
N THR A 62 -7.55 -25.85 -11.66
CA THR A 62 -7.17 -25.86 -10.25
C THR A 62 -8.42 -26.14 -9.43
N TYR A 63 -8.46 -27.30 -8.77
CA TYR A 63 -9.54 -27.67 -7.88
C TYR A 63 -9.36 -26.98 -6.53
N GLY A 64 -10.47 -26.69 -5.87
CA GLY A 64 -10.42 -26.12 -4.54
C GLY A 64 -9.87 -27.13 -3.53
N SER A 65 -9.07 -26.63 -2.57
CA SER A 65 -8.48 -27.45 -1.52
C SER A 65 -8.58 -26.81 -0.15
N ALA A 66 -8.50 -27.65 0.89
CA ALA A 66 -8.44 -27.20 2.26
C ALA A 66 -7.62 -28.18 3.11
N ASP A 67 -6.72 -27.62 3.93
CA ASP A 67 -6.03 -28.36 4.97
C ASP A 67 -6.81 -28.24 6.27
N VAL A 68 -7.26 -29.36 6.81
CA VAL A 68 -8.07 -29.44 8.01
C VAL A 68 -7.32 -30.21 9.09
N MET A 69 -6.82 -29.51 10.08
CA MET A 69 -6.22 -30.13 11.25
C MET A 69 -7.32 -30.39 12.30
N VAL A 70 -7.39 -31.61 12.80
CA VAL A 70 -8.25 -32.03 13.93
C VAL A 70 -7.36 -32.30 15.14
N ALA A 71 -7.54 -31.54 16.20
CA ALA A 71 -6.79 -31.69 17.44
C ALA A 71 -7.47 -32.66 18.39
N ASN A 72 -6.66 -33.27 19.30
CA ASN A 72 -7.11 -34.20 20.32
C ASN A 72 -7.85 -35.45 19.77
N ILE A 73 -7.37 -36.01 18.66
CA ILE A 73 -7.93 -37.19 17.99
C ILE A 73 -6.95 -38.36 18.07
N THR A 74 -7.42 -39.56 18.40
CA THR A 74 -6.58 -40.77 18.43
C THR A 74 -6.34 -41.29 17.00
N PRO A 75 -5.25 -42.09 16.73
CA PRO A 75 -4.98 -42.63 15.41
C PRO A 75 -6.16 -43.42 14.83
N ASP A 76 -6.74 -44.33 15.63
CA ASP A 76 -7.87 -45.16 15.18
C ASP A 76 -9.12 -44.31 14.84
N GLU A 77 -9.34 -43.21 15.55
CA GLU A 77 -10.43 -42.26 15.26
C GLU A 77 -10.10 -41.42 14.03
N ALA A 78 -8.81 -41.06 13.84
CA ALA A 78 -8.38 -40.30 12.69
C ALA A 78 -8.53 -41.11 11.39
N ASP A 79 -8.14 -42.38 11.40
CA ASP A 79 -8.33 -43.29 10.26
C ASP A 79 -9.83 -43.45 9.92
N ALA A 80 -10.67 -43.70 10.97
CA ALA A 80 -12.12 -43.81 10.77
C ALA A 80 -12.75 -42.50 10.24
N LEU A 81 -12.23 -41.34 10.67
CA LEU A 81 -12.70 -40.03 10.22
C LEU A 81 -12.29 -39.76 8.76
N SER A 82 -11.09 -40.19 8.36
CA SER A 82 -10.61 -40.09 6.98
C SER A 82 -11.55 -40.81 6.02
N ASP A 83 -11.93 -42.07 6.34
CA ASP A 83 -12.90 -42.84 5.54
C ASP A 83 -14.23 -42.09 5.38
N GLN A 84 -14.73 -41.53 6.49
CA GLN A 84 -16.03 -40.82 6.49
C GLN A 84 -15.97 -39.49 5.75
N LEU A 85 -14.86 -38.76 5.82
CA LEU A 85 -14.68 -37.49 5.10
C LEU A 85 -14.61 -37.73 3.59
N THR A 86 -13.98 -38.81 3.17
CA THR A 86 -13.89 -39.21 1.74
C THR A 86 -15.25 -39.50 1.13
N GLU A 87 -16.22 -40.03 1.93
CA GLU A 87 -17.59 -40.30 1.46
C GLU A 87 -18.45 -39.04 1.38
N LEU A 88 -17.98 -37.88 1.86
CA LEU A 88 -18.78 -36.65 1.84
C LEU A 88 -18.92 -36.14 0.40
N LYS A 89 -20.15 -35.80 0.05
CA LYS A 89 -20.45 -35.25 -1.27
C LYS A 89 -19.68 -33.97 -1.55
N GLY A 90 -18.90 -33.95 -2.61
CA GLY A 90 -18.10 -32.82 -3.05
C GLY A 90 -16.64 -32.90 -2.62
N VAL A 91 -16.24 -33.93 -1.91
CA VAL A 91 -14.85 -34.31 -1.66
C VAL A 91 -14.40 -35.25 -2.80
N GLN A 92 -13.41 -34.82 -3.55
CA GLN A 92 -12.83 -35.61 -4.64
C GLN A 92 -11.73 -36.54 -4.15
N MET A 93 -10.83 -36.00 -3.35
CA MET A 93 -9.69 -36.73 -2.80
C MET A 93 -9.38 -36.21 -1.40
N LEU A 94 -9.02 -37.11 -0.53
CA LEU A 94 -8.52 -36.79 0.79
C LEU A 94 -7.16 -37.47 0.96
N ASP A 95 -6.16 -36.68 1.23
CA ASP A 95 -4.79 -37.13 1.52
C ASP A 95 -4.61 -37.19 3.05
N TYR A 96 -4.49 -38.39 3.55
CA TYR A 96 -4.26 -38.72 4.95
C TYR A 96 -3.63 -40.11 5.06
N ASP A 97 -2.57 -40.20 5.83
CA ASP A 97 -1.93 -41.45 6.23
C ASP A 97 -1.46 -41.39 7.69
N ASP A 98 -0.97 -42.50 8.22
CA ASP A 98 -0.47 -42.61 9.59
C ASP A 98 0.99 -42.15 9.74
N THR A 99 1.54 -41.50 8.72
CA THR A 99 2.90 -40.91 8.76
C THR A 99 2.96 -39.63 9.59
N THR A 100 4.19 -39.17 9.89
CA THR A 100 4.38 -37.92 10.67
C THR A 100 3.91 -36.67 9.94
N ASP A 101 3.68 -36.75 8.65
CA ASP A 101 3.22 -35.61 7.83
C ASP A 101 1.73 -35.35 8.01
N HIS A 102 0.94 -36.40 8.30
CA HIS A 102 -0.50 -36.31 8.50
C HIS A 102 -0.97 -36.63 9.91
N TYR A 103 -0.18 -37.32 10.73
CA TYR A 103 -0.50 -37.58 12.14
C TYR A 103 0.66 -37.28 13.10
N ASN A 104 0.43 -36.31 13.97
CA ASN A 104 1.41 -35.89 14.99
C ASN A 104 1.09 -36.56 16.33
N LYS A 105 1.95 -37.49 16.75
CA LYS A 105 1.81 -38.27 18.01
C LYS A 105 2.02 -37.44 19.26
N ASP A 106 2.81 -36.37 19.18
CA ASP A 106 3.14 -35.52 20.36
C ASP A 106 1.97 -34.58 20.69
N SER A 107 1.30 -34.02 19.67
CA SER A 107 0.12 -33.16 19.84
C SER A 107 -1.18 -33.91 19.74
N VAL A 108 -1.18 -35.19 19.39
CA VAL A 108 -2.39 -36.02 19.21
C VAL A 108 -3.35 -35.35 18.20
N SER A 109 -2.83 -35.04 17.03
CA SER A 109 -3.56 -34.28 16.00
C SER A 109 -3.39 -34.94 14.64
N ALA A 110 -4.44 -34.84 13.80
CA ALA A 110 -4.44 -35.32 12.42
C ALA A 110 -4.61 -34.13 11.46
N LEU A 111 -3.94 -34.19 10.32
CA LEU A 111 -4.06 -33.25 9.21
C LEU A 111 -4.65 -33.94 8.00
N TYR A 112 -5.76 -33.44 7.51
CA TYR A 112 -6.45 -33.93 6.33
C TYR A 112 -6.29 -32.89 5.22
N SER A 113 -5.60 -33.23 4.12
CA SER A 113 -5.55 -32.39 2.92
C SER A 113 -6.66 -32.82 1.97
N ILE A 114 -7.67 -31.98 1.85
CA ILE A 114 -8.92 -32.27 1.12
C ILE A 114 -8.90 -31.53 -0.21
N THR A 115 -9.11 -32.23 -1.32
CA THR A 115 -9.37 -31.66 -2.64
C THR A 115 -10.86 -31.85 -2.97
N PHE A 116 -11.52 -30.81 -3.45
CA PHE A 116 -12.94 -30.81 -3.76
C PHE A 116 -13.20 -31.12 -5.25
N ASP A 117 -14.39 -31.61 -5.59
CA ASP A 117 -14.81 -31.96 -6.97
C ASP A 117 -14.97 -30.73 -7.89
N TYR A 118 -14.82 -29.53 -7.37
CA TYR A 118 -15.15 -28.30 -8.07
C TYR A 118 -13.94 -27.40 -8.23
N PRO A 119 -13.85 -26.64 -9.34
CA PRO A 119 -12.82 -25.59 -9.47
C PRO A 119 -12.85 -24.61 -8.29
N GLU A 120 -11.71 -24.07 -7.92
CA GLU A 120 -11.53 -23.17 -6.76
C GLU A 120 -12.49 -21.98 -6.78
N GLU A 121 -12.84 -21.47 -7.96
CA GLU A 121 -13.74 -20.31 -8.13
C GLU A 121 -15.23 -20.64 -8.06
N ASP A 122 -15.62 -21.93 -8.01
CA ASP A 122 -17.01 -22.36 -8.02
C ASP A 122 -17.62 -22.26 -6.62
N ASP A 123 -18.81 -21.65 -6.50
CA ASP A 123 -19.57 -21.55 -5.25
C ASP A 123 -19.85 -22.94 -4.62
N GLN A 124 -19.94 -24.00 -5.42
CA GLN A 124 -20.13 -25.37 -4.96
C GLN A 124 -18.95 -25.90 -4.12
N CYS A 125 -17.75 -25.37 -4.36
CA CYS A 125 -16.57 -25.69 -3.57
C CYS A 125 -16.73 -25.19 -2.13
N LEU A 126 -17.26 -23.98 -1.95
CA LEU A 126 -17.58 -23.42 -0.62
C LEU A 126 -18.66 -24.23 0.09
N GLU A 127 -19.70 -24.64 -0.64
CA GLU A 127 -20.74 -25.50 -0.06
C GLU A 127 -20.19 -26.87 0.37
N ALA A 128 -19.18 -27.41 -0.35
CA ALA A 128 -18.51 -28.64 0.04
C ALA A 128 -17.66 -28.45 1.31
N LEU A 129 -16.89 -27.36 1.37
CA LEU A 129 -16.13 -26.99 2.58
C LEU A 129 -17.04 -26.79 3.79
N ASP A 130 -18.18 -26.12 3.62
CA ASP A 130 -19.13 -25.91 4.70
C ASP A 130 -19.72 -27.24 5.21
N ARG A 131 -19.97 -28.22 4.30
CA ARG A 131 -20.38 -29.57 4.70
C ARG A 131 -19.33 -30.29 5.53
N VAL A 132 -18.04 -30.17 5.15
CA VAL A 132 -16.91 -30.70 5.93
C VAL A 132 -16.86 -30.06 7.31
N LYS A 133 -16.98 -28.73 7.40
CA LYS A 133 -17.00 -28.00 8.68
C LYS A 133 -18.20 -28.37 9.54
N GLU A 134 -19.39 -28.56 8.96
CA GLU A 134 -20.59 -28.97 9.67
C GLU A 134 -20.44 -30.40 10.20
N TYR A 135 -19.87 -31.31 9.40
CA TYR A 135 -19.58 -32.67 9.81
C TYR A 135 -18.61 -32.73 10.99
N LEU A 136 -17.60 -31.84 10.99
CA LEU A 136 -16.56 -31.76 12.02
C LEU A 136 -16.93 -30.82 13.18
N ALA A 137 -18.18 -30.35 13.30
CA ALA A 137 -18.59 -29.36 14.29
C ALA A 137 -18.38 -29.77 15.75
N ASP A 138 -18.36 -31.07 16.04
CA ASP A 138 -18.10 -31.61 17.38
C ASP A 138 -16.62 -31.80 17.71
N TYR A 139 -15.71 -31.54 16.74
CA TYR A 139 -14.26 -31.65 16.89
C TYR A 139 -13.61 -30.28 17.05
N ASP A 140 -12.39 -30.28 17.58
CA ASP A 140 -11.55 -29.07 17.66
C ASP A 140 -10.76 -28.94 16.35
N ILE A 141 -11.25 -28.13 15.42
CA ILE A 141 -10.74 -28.04 14.06
C ILE A 141 -10.05 -26.71 13.77
N TYR A 142 -9.01 -26.79 12.95
CA TYR A 142 -8.30 -25.66 12.38
C TYR A 142 -8.25 -25.84 10.87
N VAL A 143 -8.81 -24.88 10.13
CA VAL A 143 -8.99 -24.99 8.67
C VAL A 143 -8.18 -23.91 7.97
N SER A 144 -7.21 -24.33 7.17
CA SER A 144 -6.45 -23.48 6.25
C SER A 144 -6.93 -23.71 4.82
N THR A 145 -7.36 -22.67 4.14
CA THR A 145 -7.85 -22.76 2.76
C THR A 145 -7.83 -21.41 2.06
N SER A 146 -7.60 -21.42 0.73
CA SER A 146 -7.78 -20.25 -0.15
C SER A 146 -9.24 -20.03 -0.56
N LEU A 147 -10.11 -21.01 -0.30
CA LEU A 147 -11.50 -20.99 -0.76
C LEU A 147 -12.31 -19.85 -0.14
N GLY A 148 -13.03 -19.16 -0.98
CA GLY A 148 -14.02 -18.15 -0.60
C GLY A 148 -13.41 -16.78 -0.30
N ASN A 149 -14.30 -15.78 -0.22
CA ASN A 149 -13.94 -14.41 0.12
C ASN A 149 -13.81 -14.16 1.64
N THR A 150 -13.55 -15.21 2.44
CA THR A 150 -13.43 -15.11 3.90
C THR A 150 -12.35 -14.12 4.32
N GLN A 151 -11.24 -14.06 3.60
CA GLN A 151 -10.19 -13.08 3.83
C GLN A 151 -10.69 -11.65 3.57
N GLN A 152 -11.38 -11.42 2.45
CA GLN A 152 -11.94 -10.10 2.11
C GLN A 152 -13.01 -9.68 3.11
N GLU A 153 -13.91 -10.57 3.52
CA GLU A 153 -14.96 -10.26 4.50
C GLU A 153 -14.37 -9.90 5.87
N THR A 154 -13.33 -10.62 6.29
CA THR A 154 -12.59 -10.34 7.52
C THR A 154 -11.91 -8.97 7.45
N ILE A 155 -11.20 -8.67 6.36
CA ILE A 155 -10.56 -7.38 6.14
C ILE A 155 -11.60 -6.25 6.14
N ASP A 156 -12.72 -6.41 5.45
CA ASP A 156 -13.78 -5.40 5.39
C ASP A 156 -14.44 -5.18 6.75
N ALA A 157 -14.61 -6.22 7.55
CA ALA A 157 -15.11 -6.11 8.92
C ALA A 157 -14.11 -5.34 9.80
N GLU A 158 -12.83 -5.66 9.71
CA GLU A 158 -11.76 -4.98 10.44
C GLU A 158 -11.64 -3.51 10.05
N VAL A 159 -11.65 -3.21 8.77
CA VAL A 159 -11.59 -1.82 8.25
C VAL A 159 -12.77 -1.01 8.78
N ARG A 160 -13.98 -1.57 8.84
CA ARG A 160 -15.14 -0.89 9.46
C ARG A 160 -14.90 -0.56 10.94
N VAL A 161 -14.34 -1.49 11.70
CA VAL A 161 -14.00 -1.29 13.11
C VAL A 161 -12.91 -0.23 13.26
N ILE A 162 -11.84 -0.33 12.47
CA ILE A 162 -10.73 0.65 12.47
C ILE A 162 -11.24 2.05 12.13
N MET A 163 -12.09 2.19 11.11
CA MET A 163 -12.68 3.49 10.74
C MET A 163 -13.48 4.11 11.88
N VAL A 164 -14.23 3.32 12.66
CA VAL A 164 -14.96 3.82 13.84
C VAL A 164 -13.98 4.32 14.91
N TYR A 165 -12.93 3.55 15.23
CA TYR A 165 -11.91 3.97 16.19
C TYR A 165 -11.21 5.27 15.76
N VAL A 166 -10.79 5.32 14.50
CA VAL A 166 -10.13 6.51 13.92
C VAL A 166 -11.08 7.72 13.94
N ALA A 167 -12.36 7.55 13.59
CA ALA A 167 -13.35 8.62 13.65
C ALA A 167 -13.54 9.14 15.09
N VAL A 168 -13.62 8.27 16.09
CA VAL A 168 -13.69 8.66 17.51
C VAL A 168 -12.44 9.45 17.92
N ILE A 169 -11.25 8.97 17.57
CA ILE A 169 -9.98 9.64 17.86
C ILE A 169 -9.97 11.03 17.21
N ILE A 170 -10.37 11.16 15.94
CA ILE A 170 -10.46 12.44 15.25
C ILE A 170 -11.38 13.41 16.00
N VAL A 171 -12.57 12.96 16.38
CA VAL A 171 -13.52 13.79 17.15
C VAL A 171 -12.90 14.27 18.46
N VAL A 172 -12.26 13.37 19.21
CA VAL A 172 -11.61 13.70 20.49
C VAL A 172 -10.50 14.71 20.26
N VAL A 173 -9.58 14.46 19.31
CA VAL A 173 -8.48 15.38 19.02
C VAL A 173 -9.00 16.74 18.56
N LEU A 174 -10.01 16.78 17.68
CA LEU A 174 -10.61 18.04 17.23
C LEU A 174 -11.28 18.82 18.35
N ILE A 175 -11.96 18.17 19.29
CA ILE A 175 -12.55 18.85 20.46
C ILE A 175 -11.46 19.53 21.30
N PHE A 176 -10.29 18.88 21.47
CA PHE A 176 -9.19 19.46 22.24
C PHE A 176 -8.41 20.54 21.49
N THR A 177 -8.32 20.44 20.16
CA THR A 177 -7.47 21.34 19.37
C THR A 177 -8.24 22.47 18.69
N SER A 178 -9.57 22.36 18.52
CA SER A 178 -10.41 23.43 17.99
C SER A 178 -10.58 24.56 19.03
N GLN A 179 -11.00 25.71 18.55
CA GLN A 179 -11.34 26.87 19.43
C GLN A 179 -12.84 27.04 19.63
N THR A 180 -13.64 26.31 18.86
CA THR A 180 -15.10 26.33 18.94
C THR A 180 -15.67 24.93 18.68
N TYR A 181 -16.67 24.53 19.47
CA TYR A 181 -17.30 23.22 19.30
C TYR A 181 -18.04 23.09 17.95
N ALA A 182 -18.55 24.19 17.39
CA ALA A 182 -19.23 24.18 16.10
C ALA A 182 -18.28 23.97 14.89
N GLU A 183 -16.97 24.11 15.09
CA GLU A 183 -15.95 23.80 14.10
C GLU A 183 -15.87 22.30 13.80
N VAL A 184 -16.01 21.47 14.83
CA VAL A 184 -15.89 20.00 14.72
C VAL A 184 -16.86 19.38 13.71
N PRO A 185 -18.19 19.65 13.76
CA PRO A 185 -19.12 19.12 12.74
C PRO A 185 -18.84 19.65 11.33
N VAL A 186 -18.34 20.87 11.16
CA VAL A 186 -17.95 21.38 9.83
C VAL A 186 -16.83 20.54 9.23
N LEU A 187 -15.79 20.30 10.03
CA LEU A 187 -14.65 19.48 9.61
C LEU A 187 -15.10 18.05 9.29
N ILE A 188 -15.82 17.40 10.19
CA ILE A 188 -16.27 16.01 10.01
C ILE A 188 -17.17 15.85 8.77
N LEU A 189 -18.17 16.72 8.59
CA LEU A 189 -19.05 16.64 7.42
C LEU A 189 -18.29 16.83 6.10
N THR A 190 -17.30 17.73 6.10
CA THR A 190 -16.44 17.93 4.93
C THR A 190 -15.65 16.65 4.57
N PHE A 191 -15.11 15.96 5.57
CA PHE A 191 -14.36 14.70 5.35
C PHE A 191 -15.25 13.57 4.89
N VAL A 192 -16.37 13.37 5.56
CA VAL A 192 -17.30 12.28 5.25
C VAL A 192 -17.76 12.39 3.80
N VAL A 193 -18.10 13.59 3.34
CA VAL A 193 -18.47 13.80 1.93
C VAL A 193 -17.30 13.45 1.00
N GLY A 194 -16.09 13.95 1.28
CA GLY A 194 -14.89 13.63 0.48
C GLY A 194 -14.59 12.13 0.43
N MET A 195 -14.72 11.44 1.57
CA MET A 195 -14.50 10.01 1.68
C MET A 195 -15.52 9.21 0.88
N ILE A 196 -16.81 9.49 1.02
CA ILE A 196 -17.87 8.80 0.26
C ILE A 196 -17.70 8.99 -1.24
N LEU A 197 -17.38 10.21 -1.69
CA LEU A 197 -17.10 10.48 -3.09
C LEU A 197 -15.89 9.69 -3.60
N ASN A 198 -14.84 9.56 -2.80
CA ASN A 198 -13.68 8.76 -3.16
C ASN A 198 -13.99 7.27 -3.23
N MET A 199 -14.57 6.70 -2.16
CA MET A 199 -14.93 5.28 -2.10
C MET A 199 -15.87 4.89 -3.24
N GLY A 200 -16.93 5.67 -3.43
CA GLY A 200 -17.94 5.37 -4.43
C GLY A 200 -17.51 5.57 -5.88
N THR A 201 -16.36 6.21 -6.13
CA THR A 201 -15.80 6.35 -7.50
C THR A 201 -14.69 5.33 -7.78
N ASN A 202 -14.34 4.46 -6.84
CA ASN A 202 -13.33 3.42 -7.05
C ASN A 202 -13.74 2.43 -8.17
N PHE A 203 -15.04 2.16 -8.37
CA PHE A 203 -15.50 1.30 -9.46
C PHE A 203 -15.01 1.74 -10.85
N MET A 204 -14.70 3.04 -11.04
CA MET A 204 -14.16 3.55 -12.30
C MET A 204 -12.72 3.10 -12.59
N LEU A 205 -12.03 2.60 -11.58
CA LEU A 205 -10.66 2.07 -11.69
C LEU A 205 -10.63 0.59 -12.10
N GLY A 206 -11.81 -0.06 -12.16
CA GLY A 206 -11.93 -1.50 -12.37
C GLY A 206 -11.75 -2.26 -11.05
N THR A 207 -10.79 -3.16 -11.01
CA THR A 207 -10.40 -3.88 -9.79
C THR A 207 -9.31 -3.14 -9.05
N ILE A 208 -9.41 -3.02 -7.74
CA ILE A 208 -8.40 -2.42 -6.85
C ILE A 208 -7.92 -3.46 -5.82
N SER A 209 -6.68 -3.33 -5.36
CA SER A 209 -6.17 -4.24 -4.33
C SER A 209 -6.86 -4.01 -2.98
N PHE A 210 -6.95 -5.07 -2.17
CA PHE A 210 -7.44 -4.97 -0.80
C PHE A 210 -6.59 -4.02 0.06
N VAL A 211 -5.27 -3.97 -0.19
CA VAL A 211 -4.36 -3.02 0.49
C VAL A 211 -4.74 -1.59 0.13
N SER A 212 -4.94 -1.30 -1.16
CA SER A 212 -5.35 0.03 -1.62
C SER A 212 -6.70 0.43 -1.05
N ASN A 213 -7.68 -0.49 -1.04
CA ASN A 213 -9.00 -0.24 -0.48
C ASN A 213 -8.94 0.07 1.02
N SER A 214 -8.23 -0.76 1.80
CA SER A 214 -8.16 -0.63 3.26
C SER A 214 -7.38 0.60 3.69
N VAL A 215 -6.15 0.76 3.18
CA VAL A 215 -5.23 1.81 3.61
C VAL A 215 -5.70 3.19 3.13
N THR A 216 -6.17 3.32 1.88
CA THR A 216 -6.59 4.62 1.33
C THR A 216 -7.78 5.19 2.08
N ASN A 217 -8.78 4.37 2.42
CA ASN A 217 -9.98 4.85 3.11
C ASN A 217 -9.66 5.43 4.49
N ILE A 218 -8.77 4.78 5.23
CA ILE A 218 -8.37 5.24 6.57
C ILE A 218 -7.43 6.45 6.48
N LEU A 219 -6.46 6.41 5.56
CA LEU A 219 -5.53 7.52 5.37
C LEU A 219 -6.21 8.78 4.86
N GLN A 220 -7.25 8.65 4.05
CA GLN A 220 -8.00 9.81 3.58
C GLN A 220 -8.61 10.60 4.74
N LEU A 221 -9.13 9.93 5.77
CA LEU A 221 -9.63 10.59 6.96
C LEU A 221 -8.56 11.45 7.65
N ALA A 222 -7.33 10.94 7.72
CA ALA A 222 -6.23 11.63 8.36
C ALA A 222 -5.65 12.76 7.50
N LEU A 223 -5.41 12.52 6.20
CA LEU A 223 -4.76 13.48 5.30
C LEU A 223 -5.68 14.63 4.88
N SER A 224 -6.99 14.41 4.80
CA SER A 224 -7.94 15.47 4.41
C SER A 224 -8.13 16.55 5.47
N LEU A 225 -7.79 16.27 6.72
CA LEU A 225 -7.98 17.16 7.85
C LEU A 225 -7.14 18.41 7.73
N ASP A 226 -5.91 18.30 7.28
CA ASP A 226 -4.94 19.39 7.20
C ASP A 226 -5.46 20.54 6.33
N TYR A 227 -6.01 20.19 5.18
CA TYR A 227 -6.56 21.17 4.25
C TYR A 227 -7.75 21.93 4.85
N ALA A 228 -8.61 21.23 5.57
CA ALA A 228 -9.76 21.83 6.21
C ALA A 228 -9.38 22.72 7.40
N ILE A 229 -8.37 22.32 8.18
CA ILE A 229 -7.84 23.13 9.30
C ILE A 229 -7.21 24.42 8.79
N ILE A 230 -6.44 24.38 7.70
CA ILE A 230 -5.86 25.58 7.08
C ILE A 230 -6.97 26.58 6.71
N PHE A 231 -7.99 26.09 6.01
CA PHE A 231 -9.12 26.94 5.61
C PHE A 231 -9.88 27.50 6.82
N CYS A 232 -10.13 26.67 7.84
CA CYS A 232 -10.82 27.09 9.06
C CYS A 232 -10.02 28.15 9.83
N ASN A 233 -8.70 28.03 9.88
CA ASN A 233 -7.84 29.02 10.53
C ASN A 233 -7.89 30.37 9.80
N HIS A 234 -7.78 30.39 8.47
CA HIS A 234 -7.98 31.62 7.71
C HIS A 234 -9.37 32.20 7.91
N PHE A 235 -10.41 31.37 7.97
CA PHE A 235 -11.77 31.86 8.25
C PHE A 235 -11.86 32.50 9.62
N LYS A 236 -11.27 31.94 10.66
CA LYS A 236 -11.27 32.50 12.01
C LYS A 236 -10.53 33.85 12.08
N GLU A 237 -9.42 34.00 11.36
CA GLU A 237 -8.69 35.26 11.26
C GLU A 237 -9.53 36.36 10.58
N GLU A 238 -10.10 36.06 9.41
CA GLU A 238 -10.86 37.05 8.63
C GLU A 238 -12.20 37.39 9.28
N HIS A 239 -12.85 36.43 9.94
CA HIS A 239 -14.14 36.65 10.58
C HIS A 239 -14.09 37.58 11.81
N GLN A 240 -12.89 37.82 12.35
CA GLN A 240 -12.71 38.84 13.42
C GLN A 240 -12.87 40.29 12.89
N THR A 241 -12.60 40.51 11.60
CA THR A 241 -12.52 41.86 11.02
C THR A 241 -13.62 42.14 10.00
N MET A 242 -14.29 41.13 9.46
CA MET A 242 -15.27 41.27 8.40
C MET A 242 -16.51 40.37 8.58
N PRO A 243 -17.66 40.74 7.93
CA PRO A 243 -18.87 39.94 8.01
C PRO A 243 -18.69 38.51 7.49
N LEU A 244 -19.52 37.58 7.98
CA LEU A 244 -19.44 36.13 7.72
C LEU A 244 -19.22 35.80 6.24
N LYS A 245 -20.03 36.37 5.32
CA LYS A 245 -19.95 36.04 3.89
C LYS A 245 -18.61 36.46 3.27
N GLU A 246 -18.20 37.71 3.56
CA GLU A 246 -16.94 38.28 3.08
C GLU A 246 -15.74 37.51 3.66
N ALA A 247 -15.81 37.15 4.95
CA ALA A 247 -14.79 36.37 5.64
C ALA A 247 -14.61 34.98 4.96
N VAL A 248 -15.68 34.27 4.61
CA VAL A 248 -15.61 33.00 3.88
C VAL A 248 -15.02 33.18 2.50
N ILE A 249 -15.35 34.25 1.76
CA ILE A 249 -14.81 34.50 0.42
C ILE A 249 -13.31 34.82 0.49
N GLU A 250 -12.90 35.67 1.42
CA GLU A 250 -11.51 36.08 1.55
C GLU A 250 -10.63 34.91 2.03
N SER A 251 -11.09 34.19 3.06
CA SER A 251 -10.39 33.02 3.58
C SER A 251 -10.25 31.92 2.53
N LEU A 252 -11.30 31.65 1.73
CA LEU A 252 -11.21 30.69 0.62
C LEU A 252 -10.19 31.15 -0.42
N SER A 253 -10.19 32.44 -0.77
CA SER A 253 -9.25 33.03 -1.73
C SER A 253 -7.78 32.89 -1.28
N LYS A 254 -7.51 33.00 0.03
CA LYS A 254 -6.17 32.80 0.62
C LYS A 254 -5.81 31.34 0.77
N SER A 255 -6.78 30.50 1.09
CA SER A 255 -6.55 29.07 1.35
C SER A 255 -6.30 28.27 0.08
N ILE A 256 -6.92 28.59 -1.07
CA ILE A 256 -6.73 27.85 -2.32
C ILE A 256 -5.26 27.71 -2.72
N PRO A 257 -4.43 28.77 -2.78
CA PRO A 257 -3.02 28.62 -3.13
C PRO A 257 -2.22 27.80 -2.11
N GLU A 258 -2.46 28.00 -0.82
CA GLU A 258 -1.74 27.33 0.27
C GLU A 258 -2.06 25.83 0.28
N ILE A 259 -3.34 25.45 0.23
CA ILE A 259 -3.78 24.07 0.18
C ILE A 259 -3.33 23.39 -1.11
N SER A 260 -3.43 24.08 -2.27
CA SER A 260 -2.97 23.51 -3.55
C SER A 260 -1.47 23.27 -3.57
N SER A 261 -0.67 24.11 -2.93
CA SER A 261 0.78 23.91 -2.83
C SER A 261 1.12 22.71 -1.94
N SER A 262 0.48 22.61 -0.78
CA SER A 262 0.65 21.45 0.13
C SER A 262 0.17 20.15 -0.51
N SER A 263 -1.04 20.13 -1.10
CA SER A 263 -1.54 18.93 -1.78
C SER A 263 -0.65 18.49 -2.95
N LEU A 264 0.00 19.43 -3.65
CA LEU A 264 0.92 19.12 -4.75
C LEU A 264 2.19 18.41 -4.26
N THR A 265 2.70 18.76 -3.07
CA THR A 265 3.84 18.04 -2.46
C THR A 265 3.45 16.61 -2.09
N THR A 266 2.26 16.43 -1.50
CA THR A 266 1.76 15.10 -1.11
C THR A 266 1.51 14.24 -2.35
N VAL A 267 0.83 14.76 -3.36
CA VAL A 267 0.65 14.09 -4.66
C VAL A 267 2.00 13.78 -5.31
N GLY A 268 2.95 14.73 -5.25
CA GLY A 268 4.30 14.54 -5.80
C GLY A 268 5.05 13.37 -5.18
N GLY A 269 4.95 13.17 -3.86
CA GLY A 269 5.51 12.00 -3.19
C GLY A 269 4.87 10.69 -3.67
N LEU A 270 3.54 10.68 -3.81
CA LEU A 270 2.78 9.49 -4.24
C LEU A 270 2.98 9.16 -5.73
N VAL A 271 3.24 10.15 -6.58
CA VAL A 271 3.53 9.94 -8.01
C VAL A 271 4.74 9.03 -8.21
N ALA A 272 5.70 9.02 -7.28
CA ALA A 272 6.85 8.12 -7.35
C ALA A 272 6.43 6.63 -7.39
N MET A 273 5.34 6.27 -6.72
CA MET A 273 4.82 4.90 -6.70
C MET A 273 4.24 4.45 -8.06
N LEU A 274 3.88 5.38 -8.96
CA LEU A 274 3.44 5.04 -10.32
C LEU A 274 4.55 4.43 -11.18
N PHE A 275 5.80 4.61 -10.79
CA PHE A 275 6.98 4.10 -11.50
C PHE A 275 7.49 2.76 -10.94
N MET A 276 6.79 2.19 -9.97
CA MET A 276 7.10 0.86 -9.44
C MET A 276 6.83 -0.22 -10.49
N GLN A 277 7.68 -1.23 -10.51
CA GLN A 277 7.46 -2.44 -11.31
C GLN A 277 6.35 -3.30 -10.70
N PHE A 278 6.32 -3.38 -9.36
CA PHE A 278 5.24 -4.03 -8.64
C PHE A 278 3.98 -3.17 -8.71
N ARG A 279 2.97 -3.67 -9.42
CA ARG A 279 1.79 -2.91 -9.85
C ARG A 279 0.90 -2.43 -8.70
N ILE A 280 1.01 -3.03 -7.52
CA ILE A 280 0.27 -2.56 -6.33
C ILE A 280 0.65 -1.13 -5.96
N GLY A 281 1.91 -0.71 -6.22
CA GLY A 281 2.34 0.66 -6.00
C GLY A 281 1.55 1.66 -6.85
N SER A 282 1.36 1.35 -8.13
CA SER A 282 0.57 2.20 -9.04
C SER A 282 -0.92 2.20 -8.69
N ASP A 283 -1.48 1.05 -8.29
CA ASP A 283 -2.87 0.94 -7.84
C ASP A 283 -3.12 1.82 -6.62
N MET A 284 -2.28 1.68 -5.60
CA MET A 284 -2.37 2.47 -4.37
C MET A 284 -2.12 3.96 -4.60
N ALA A 285 -1.14 4.30 -5.46
CA ALA A 285 -0.87 5.70 -5.81
C ALA A 285 -2.09 6.38 -6.45
N ILE A 286 -2.75 5.72 -7.39
CA ILE A 286 -3.94 6.26 -8.05
C ILE A 286 -5.08 6.44 -7.04
N CYS A 287 -5.32 5.46 -6.17
CA CYS A 287 -6.33 5.52 -5.13
C CYS A 287 -6.06 6.68 -4.14
N LEU A 288 -4.81 6.83 -3.67
CA LEU A 288 -4.41 7.89 -2.74
C LEU A 288 -4.43 9.27 -3.39
N ILE A 289 -3.89 9.42 -4.60
CA ILE A 289 -3.94 10.71 -5.34
C ILE A 289 -5.38 11.15 -5.55
N LYS A 290 -6.25 10.22 -5.99
CA LYS A 290 -7.68 10.47 -6.13
C LYS A 290 -8.31 10.89 -4.81
N SER A 291 -7.96 10.25 -3.70
CA SER A 291 -8.46 10.58 -2.36
C SER A 291 -8.10 12.00 -1.94
N ILE A 292 -6.86 12.43 -2.19
CA ILE A 292 -6.40 13.80 -1.92
C ILE A 292 -7.15 14.82 -2.77
N LEU A 293 -7.37 14.53 -4.06
CA LEU A 293 -8.14 15.41 -4.95
C LEU A 293 -9.59 15.57 -4.49
N PHE A 294 -10.25 14.48 -4.06
CA PHE A 294 -11.61 14.57 -3.50
C PHE A 294 -11.65 15.27 -2.14
N ALA A 295 -10.64 15.08 -1.29
CA ALA A 295 -10.49 15.83 -0.03
C ALA A 295 -10.36 17.33 -0.30
N MET A 296 -9.47 17.72 -1.19
CA MET A 296 -9.28 19.12 -1.59
C MET A 296 -10.55 19.72 -2.22
N LEU A 297 -11.22 18.96 -3.11
CA LEU A 297 -12.47 19.37 -3.72
C LEU A 297 -13.57 19.61 -2.66
N SER A 298 -13.70 18.70 -1.69
CA SER A 298 -14.66 18.85 -0.58
C SER A 298 -14.37 20.09 0.26
N VAL A 299 -13.11 20.38 0.55
CA VAL A 299 -12.71 21.59 1.30
C VAL A 299 -13.06 22.86 0.51
N PHE A 300 -12.81 22.91 -0.81
CA PHE A 300 -13.09 24.11 -1.61
C PHE A 300 -14.57 24.30 -1.94
N VAL A 301 -15.34 23.21 -2.04
CA VAL A 301 -16.69 23.25 -2.59
C VAL A 301 -17.76 23.08 -1.50
N VAL A 302 -17.54 22.16 -0.54
CA VAL A 302 -18.51 21.84 0.50
C VAL A 302 -18.31 22.71 1.74
N MET A 303 -17.09 22.84 2.21
CA MET A 303 -16.79 23.53 3.47
C MET A 303 -17.21 25.01 3.51
N PRO A 304 -17.09 25.83 2.42
CA PRO A 304 -17.61 27.20 2.44
C PRO A 304 -19.09 27.31 2.77
N GLY A 305 -19.89 26.38 2.25
CA GLY A 305 -21.32 26.31 2.55
C GLY A 305 -21.60 25.89 3.98
N LEU A 306 -20.82 24.92 4.51
CA LEU A 306 -20.92 24.51 5.91
C LEU A 306 -20.50 25.64 6.86
N LEU A 307 -19.44 26.41 6.54
CA LEU A 307 -19.03 27.58 7.32
C LEU A 307 -20.11 28.66 7.30
N MET A 308 -20.81 28.88 6.20
CA MET A 308 -21.96 29.79 6.14
C MET A 308 -23.13 29.32 7.02
N LEU A 309 -23.34 28.01 7.16
CA LEU A 309 -24.40 27.42 7.95
C LEU A 309 -24.07 27.45 9.46
N PHE A 310 -22.85 27.01 9.81
CA PHE A 310 -22.40 26.84 11.19
C PHE A 310 -21.70 28.09 11.76
N GLY A 311 -21.29 29.07 10.94
CA GLY A 311 -20.58 30.28 11.38
C GLY A 311 -21.25 31.04 12.54
N PRO A 312 -22.57 31.29 12.51
CA PRO A 312 -23.27 31.96 13.63
C PRO A 312 -23.23 31.14 14.93
N TYR A 313 -23.05 29.82 14.86
CA TYR A 313 -22.92 28.95 16.04
C TYR A 313 -21.47 28.91 16.54
N MET A 314 -20.47 29.09 15.64
CA MET A 314 -19.04 29.16 16.02
C MET A 314 -18.79 30.29 17.00
N ASP A 315 -19.41 31.47 16.82
CA ASP A 315 -19.30 32.58 17.74
C ASP A 315 -19.92 32.31 19.13
N LYS A 316 -20.97 31.48 19.18
CA LYS A 316 -21.66 31.11 20.41
C LYS A 316 -21.00 30.00 21.20
N THR A 317 -20.20 29.17 20.53
CA THR A 317 -19.59 27.96 21.11
C THR A 317 -18.10 28.09 21.34
N LYS A 318 -17.58 29.33 21.39
CA LYS A 318 -16.17 29.59 21.73
C LYS A 318 -15.83 29.06 23.12
N HIS A 319 -14.71 28.37 23.20
CA HIS A 319 -14.17 27.86 24.47
C HIS A 319 -12.68 28.21 24.61
N ARG A 320 -12.15 28.00 25.81
CA ARG A 320 -10.72 28.23 26.07
C ARG A 320 -9.88 27.32 25.18
N ASN A 321 -8.82 27.89 24.59
CA ASN A 321 -7.84 27.10 23.85
C ASN A 321 -7.13 26.12 24.81
N PHE A 322 -7.23 24.82 24.55
CA PHE A 322 -6.58 23.78 25.35
C PHE A 322 -5.13 23.54 24.92
N VAL A 323 -4.78 23.95 23.69
CA VAL A 323 -3.41 23.80 23.19
C VAL A 323 -2.57 24.94 23.74
N PRO A 324 -1.53 24.65 24.53
CA PRO A 324 -0.71 25.69 25.15
C PRO A 324 0.22 26.34 24.11
N GLU A 325 0.58 27.60 24.36
CA GLU A 325 1.73 28.20 23.67
C GLU A 325 3.03 27.55 24.14
N ILE A 326 3.96 27.37 23.21
CA ILE A 326 5.22 26.64 23.44
C ILE A 326 6.48 27.50 23.21
N PRO A 327 6.56 28.72 23.74
CA PRO A 327 7.74 29.59 23.52
C PRO A 327 9.04 28.98 24.03
N PHE A 328 8.95 27.99 24.92
CA PHE A 328 10.12 27.28 25.42
C PHE A 328 10.81 26.41 24.31
N VAL A 329 10.04 25.85 23.39
CA VAL A 329 10.58 25.06 22.25
C VAL A 329 11.37 25.99 21.32
N GLY A 330 10.83 27.17 20.99
CA GLY A 330 11.54 28.15 20.17
C GLY A 330 12.81 28.70 20.87
N ARG A 331 12.75 28.95 22.19
CA ARG A 331 13.95 29.34 22.97
C ARG A 331 15.00 28.20 23.03
N PHE A 332 14.57 26.96 23.17
CA PHE A 332 15.41 25.78 23.10
C PHE A 332 16.07 25.67 21.71
N ALA A 333 15.29 25.81 20.65
CA ALA A 333 15.79 25.79 19.27
C ALA A 333 16.90 26.81 19.04
N TRP A 334 16.69 28.04 19.53
CA TRP A 334 17.70 29.09 19.45
C TRP A 334 18.98 28.76 20.21
N ARG A 335 18.86 28.23 21.45
CA ARG A 335 20.00 27.92 22.30
C ARG A 335 20.84 26.77 21.74
N THR A 336 20.18 25.80 21.13
CA THR A 336 20.81 24.54 20.66
C THR A 336 21.11 24.51 19.16
N ARG A 337 20.90 25.63 18.44
CA ARG A 337 21.00 25.69 16.98
C ARG A 337 22.32 25.21 16.35
N LYS A 338 23.42 25.23 17.12
CA LYS A 338 24.72 24.73 16.66
C LYS A 338 25.00 23.27 17.03
N VAL A 339 24.31 22.74 18.04
CA VAL A 339 24.57 21.42 18.61
C VAL A 339 23.63 20.37 18.00
N ILE A 340 22.32 20.66 17.98
CA ILE A 340 21.31 19.72 17.49
C ILE A 340 21.53 19.28 16.04
N PRO A 341 21.87 20.15 15.07
CA PRO A 341 22.13 19.71 13.70
C PRO A 341 23.30 18.73 13.58
N VAL A 342 24.33 18.87 14.42
CA VAL A 342 25.47 17.94 14.44
C VAL A 342 25.07 16.60 15.03
N ILE A 343 24.32 16.60 16.14
CA ILE A 343 23.77 15.37 16.73
C ILE A 343 22.85 14.68 15.72
N PHE A 344 21.98 15.44 15.08
CA PHE A 344 21.06 14.90 14.08
C PHE A 344 21.79 14.28 12.88
N LEU A 345 22.89 14.89 12.42
CA LEU A 345 23.71 14.29 11.38
C LEU A 345 24.23 12.91 11.78
N VAL A 346 24.72 12.77 13.03
CA VAL A 346 25.15 11.46 13.54
C VAL A 346 24.01 10.47 13.61
N VAL A 347 22.84 10.90 14.13
CA VAL A 347 21.64 10.06 14.21
C VAL A 347 21.15 9.62 12.82
N ILE A 348 21.17 10.51 11.82
CA ILE A 348 20.83 10.15 10.44
C ILE A 348 21.78 9.08 9.88
N LEU A 349 23.09 9.23 10.09
CA LEU A 349 24.07 8.25 9.59
C LEU A 349 23.87 6.87 10.24
N ILE A 350 23.58 6.84 11.53
CA ILE A 350 23.23 5.62 12.26
C ILE A 350 21.91 5.06 11.72
N GLY A 351 20.87 5.88 11.60
CA GLY A 351 19.58 5.48 11.06
C GLY A 351 19.68 4.94 9.63
N TYR A 352 20.47 5.57 8.77
CA TYR A 352 20.75 5.08 7.42
C TYR A 352 21.41 3.70 7.43
N HIS A 353 22.43 3.51 8.27
CA HIS A 353 23.12 2.22 8.37
C HIS A 353 22.15 1.10 8.78
N PHE A 354 21.40 1.29 9.86
CA PHE A 354 20.44 0.27 10.34
C PHE A 354 19.23 0.11 9.42
N SER A 355 18.79 1.15 8.74
CA SER A 355 17.72 1.06 7.74
C SER A 355 18.11 0.20 6.53
N ASN A 356 19.38 0.26 6.11
CA ASN A 356 19.89 -0.58 5.02
C ASN A 356 20.10 -2.06 5.43
N LEU A 357 20.13 -2.33 6.72
CA LEU A 357 20.20 -3.70 7.29
C LEU A 357 18.80 -4.21 7.67
N CYS A 358 17.74 -3.54 7.26
CA CYS A 358 16.37 -3.94 7.58
C CYS A 358 16.07 -5.34 7.03
N PRO A 359 15.63 -6.28 7.89
CA PRO A 359 15.27 -7.61 7.44
C PRO A 359 13.89 -7.56 6.77
N TYR A 360 13.88 -7.59 5.44
CA TYR A 360 12.65 -7.61 4.66
C TYR A 360 12.12 -9.03 4.53
N ALA A 361 10.83 -9.21 4.78
CA ALA A 361 10.11 -10.43 4.48
C ALA A 361 9.31 -10.25 3.18
N TYR A 362 9.32 -11.27 2.34
CA TYR A 362 8.60 -11.30 1.06
C TYR A 362 7.42 -12.26 1.12
N GLY A 363 7.44 -13.26 2.02
CA GLY A 363 6.33 -14.15 2.34
C GLY A 363 5.53 -13.66 3.54
N TYR A 364 4.32 -14.20 3.69
CA TYR A 364 3.40 -13.84 4.78
C TYR A 364 3.75 -14.53 6.10
N ASP A 365 4.30 -15.73 6.05
CA ASP A 365 4.51 -16.63 7.20
C ASP A 365 5.56 -16.11 8.20
N VAL A 366 6.44 -15.22 7.74
CA VAL A 366 7.57 -14.70 8.53
C VAL A 366 7.20 -13.48 9.40
N ILE A 367 5.97 -12.94 9.26
CA ILE A 367 5.57 -11.68 9.88
C ILE A 367 4.57 -11.92 11.02
N LYS A 368 4.94 -11.45 12.21
CA LYS A 368 4.04 -11.50 13.38
C LYS A 368 3.19 -10.23 13.44
N VAL A 369 1.88 -10.40 13.35
CA VAL A 369 0.90 -9.32 13.56
C VAL A 369 0.40 -9.29 15.00
N PRO A 370 0.04 -8.11 15.52
CA PRO A 370 -0.49 -7.99 16.89
C PRO A 370 -1.87 -8.63 17.08
N LYS A 371 -2.65 -8.75 16.02
CA LYS A 371 -3.99 -9.35 16.04
C LYS A 371 -4.02 -10.57 15.14
N MET A 372 -4.51 -11.70 15.65
CA MET A 372 -4.72 -12.92 14.90
C MET A 372 -6.21 -13.12 14.60
N ASN A 373 -6.52 -13.61 13.42
CA ASN A 373 -7.85 -14.09 13.04
C ASN A 373 -7.88 -15.62 13.07
N GLU A 374 -9.04 -16.21 12.82
CA GLU A 374 -9.22 -17.68 12.85
C GLU A 374 -8.34 -18.39 11.81
N SER A 375 -8.19 -17.83 10.61
CA SER A 375 -7.34 -18.39 9.56
C SER A 375 -5.87 -18.38 9.98
N LEU A 376 -5.35 -17.25 10.48
CA LEU A 376 -3.96 -17.17 10.95
C LEU A 376 -3.68 -18.08 12.14
N ILE A 377 -4.67 -18.29 13.02
CA ILE A 377 -4.57 -19.27 14.12
C ILE A 377 -4.51 -20.68 13.56
N ALA A 378 -5.34 -20.99 12.55
CA ALA A 378 -5.34 -22.30 11.91
C ALA A 378 -3.99 -22.56 11.20
N ASP A 379 -3.51 -21.61 10.41
CA ASP A 379 -2.22 -21.71 9.72
C ASP A 379 -1.07 -21.92 10.75
N GLN A 380 -1.06 -21.14 11.83
CA GLN A 380 -0.05 -21.30 12.88
C GLN A 380 -0.15 -22.68 13.59
N MET A 381 -1.36 -23.14 13.88
CA MET A 381 -1.55 -24.44 14.54
C MET A 381 -1.12 -25.58 13.63
N ILE A 382 -1.38 -25.49 12.33
CA ILE A 382 -0.94 -26.47 11.33
C ILE A 382 0.58 -26.44 11.22
N GLU A 383 1.20 -25.27 11.09
CA GLU A 383 2.67 -25.12 10.98
C GLU A 383 3.44 -25.55 12.25
N GLU A 384 2.84 -25.37 13.44
CA GLU A 384 3.48 -25.81 14.70
C GLU A 384 3.44 -27.34 14.87
N ASN A 385 2.49 -28.02 14.23
CA ASN A 385 2.28 -29.45 14.42
C ASN A 385 2.67 -30.30 13.21
N PHE A 386 2.63 -29.72 12.00
CA PHE A 386 2.91 -30.41 10.75
C PHE A 386 3.87 -29.59 9.93
N THR A 387 4.65 -30.30 9.11
CA THR A 387 5.62 -29.64 8.24
C THR A 387 4.93 -29.19 6.95
N LYS A 388 4.89 -27.87 6.73
CA LYS A 388 4.32 -27.33 5.48
C LYS A 388 5.23 -27.66 4.31
N SER A 389 4.71 -28.33 3.28
CA SER A 389 5.43 -28.54 2.04
C SER A 389 5.39 -27.24 1.21
N ASN A 390 6.56 -26.81 0.71
CA ASN A 390 6.65 -25.69 -0.21
C ASN A 390 6.52 -26.21 -1.64
N LEU A 391 5.41 -25.89 -2.30
CA LEU A 391 5.07 -26.36 -3.63
C LEU A 391 5.57 -25.40 -4.70
N VAL A 392 6.25 -25.95 -5.72
CA VAL A 392 6.62 -25.23 -6.95
C VAL A 392 6.03 -25.97 -8.14
N ALA A 393 5.17 -25.30 -8.89
CA ALA A 393 4.67 -25.80 -10.17
C ALA A 393 5.63 -25.41 -11.29
N LEU A 394 6.09 -26.41 -12.06
CA LEU A 394 6.90 -26.22 -13.26
C LEU A 394 6.03 -26.47 -14.49
N VAL A 395 5.87 -25.45 -15.33
CA VAL A 395 5.13 -25.51 -16.59
C VAL A 395 6.11 -25.53 -17.75
N TYR A 396 5.97 -26.50 -18.64
CA TYR A 396 6.85 -26.74 -19.79
C TYR A 396 6.04 -27.18 -21.02
N PRO A 397 6.57 -27.01 -22.25
CA PRO A 397 5.85 -27.35 -23.46
C PRO A 397 5.44 -28.81 -23.50
N LYS A 398 4.21 -29.08 -23.92
CA LYS A 398 3.68 -30.43 -24.11
C LYS A 398 4.58 -31.24 -25.06
N ASN A 399 4.90 -32.44 -24.65
CA ASN A 399 5.65 -33.41 -25.44
C ASN A 399 4.96 -34.78 -25.37
N ASP A 400 4.76 -35.42 -26.48
CA ASP A 400 4.16 -36.75 -26.55
C ASP A 400 5.11 -37.87 -26.08
N ASP A 401 6.40 -37.53 -25.83
CA ASP A 401 7.39 -38.46 -25.28
C ASP A 401 7.61 -38.26 -23.79
N TYR A 402 6.77 -38.88 -22.97
CA TYR A 402 6.84 -38.82 -21.51
C TYR A 402 8.18 -39.34 -20.93
N SER A 403 9.00 -40.08 -21.74
CA SER A 403 10.31 -40.54 -21.26
C SER A 403 11.29 -39.40 -21.00
N VAL A 404 11.06 -38.21 -21.57
CA VAL A 404 11.83 -37.00 -21.33
C VAL A 404 11.46 -36.44 -19.97
N GLU A 405 10.16 -36.32 -19.67
CA GLU A 405 9.63 -35.91 -18.38
C GLU A 405 10.12 -36.82 -17.25
N LYS A 406 9.97 -38.14 -17.41
CA LYS A 406 10.43 -39.14 -16.45
C LYS A 406 11.89 -38.97 -16.04
N LYS A 407 12.78 -38.76 -17.01
CA LYS A 407 14.21 -38.51 -16.72
C LYS A 407 14.43 -37.18 -16.01
N MET A 408 13.64 -36.18 -16.33
CA MET A 408 13.69 -34.89 -15.64
C MET A 408 13.25 -35.04 -14.17
N LEU A 409 12.18 -35.79 -13.92
CA LEU A 409 11.69 -36.05 -12.56
C LEU A 409 12.69 -36.91 -11.76
N GLU A 410 13.23 -37.96 -12.33
CA GLU A 410 14.30 -38.79 -11.71
C GLU A 410 15.54 -37.94 -11.34
N GLU A 411 15.93 -36.97 -12.21
CA GLU A 411 17.05 -36.07 -11.89
C GLU A 411 16.68 -35.08 -10.79
N LEU A 412 15.46 -34.52 -10.80
CA LEU A 412 14.97 -33.63 -9.75
C LEU A 412 14.92 -34.35 -8.40
N GLU A 413 14.34 -35.51 -8.32
CA GLU A 413 14.25 -36.32 -7.08
C GLU A 413 15.60 -36.85 -6.57
N SER A 414 16.66 -36.76 -7.38
CA SER A 414 18.01 -37.05 -6.91
C SER A 414 18.59 -36.01 -5.94
N TYR A 415 17.97 -34.84 -5.83
CA TYR A 415 18.37 -33.76 -4.93
C TYR A 415 17.63 -33.91 -3.61
N GLY A 416 18.35 -33.83 -2.49
CA GLY A 416 17.78 -33.95 -1.15
C GLY A 416 16.92 -32.78 -0.72
N GLU A 417 16.91 -31.71 -1.50
CA GLU A 417 16.07 -30.52 -1.37
C GLU A 417 14.67 -30.69 -1.96
N ILE A 418 14.44 -31.77 -2.72
CA ILE A 418 13.13 -32.17 -3.23
C ILE A 418 12.65 -33.38 -2.44
N ASP A 419 11.46 -33.30 -1.92
CA ASP A 419 10.81 -34.40 -1.22
C ASP A 419 10.26 -35.41 -2.23
N HIS A 420 9.37 -34.97 -3.09
CA HIS A 420 8.84 -35.75 -4.20
C HIS A 420 8.36 -34.84 -5.33
N THR A 421 8.06 -35.43 -6.48
CA THR A 421 7.47 -34.75 -7.64
C THR A 421 6.19 -35.46 -8.08
N GLN A 422 5.25 -34.67 -8.64
CA GLN A 422 4.03 -35.21 -9.23
C GLN A 422 3.88 -34.69 -10.64
N GLY A 423 4.02 -35.58 -11.60
CA GLY A 423 3.87 -35.34 -13.03
C GLY A 423 3.16 -36.52 -13.68
N LEU A 424 2.83 -36.38 -14.97
CA LEU A 424 2.13 -37.46 -15.66
C LEU A 424 2.91 -38.80 -15.70
N SER A 425 4.24 -38.71 -15.71
CA SER A 425 5.13 -39.86 -15.86
C SER A 425 5.39 -40.64 -14.57
N ASN A 426 4.96 -40.15 -13.40
CA ASN A 426 5.16 -40.83 -12.12
C ASN A 426 3.87 -41.02 -11.31
N ILE A 427 2.70 -40.81 -11.91
CA ILE A 427 1.41 -41.19 -11.27
C ILE A 427 1.22 -42.67 -11.43
N GLU A 428 1.11 -43.39 -10.31
CA GLU A 428 0.76 -44.79 -10.25
C GLU A 428 -0.72 -44.98 -10.54
N ALA A 429 -1.04 -45.83 -11.51
CA ALA A 429 -2.42 -46.20 -11.85
C ALA A 429 -2.89 -47.39 -11.03
N GLN A 430 -2.19 -48.52 -11.12
CA GLN A 430 -2.50 -49.76 -10.40
C GLN A 430 -1.30 -50.73 -10.47
N ASP A 431 -1.07 -51.49 -9.39
CA ASP A 431 -0.08 -52.55 -9.30
C ASP A 431 1.35 -52.19 -9.75
N GLY A 432 1.79 -50.95 -9.45
CA GLY A 432 3.11 -50.43 -9.82
C GLY A 432 3.25 -49.97 -11.28
N TYR A 433 2.16 -49.99 -12.04
CA TYR A 433 2.13 -49.38 -13.38
C TYR A 433 1.83 -47.90 -13.31
N MET A 434 2.62 -47.09 -14.02
CA MET A 434 2.39 -45.66 -14.18
C MET A 434 1.39 -45.38 -15.31
N LEU A 435 0.69 -44.26 -15.26
CA LEU A 435 -0.29 -43.83 -16.27
C LEU A 435 0.30 -43.83 -17.70
N GLU A 436 1.57 -43.48 -17.81
CA GLU A 436 2.28 -43.38 -19.10
C GLU A 436 2.92 -44.68 -19.57
N ASP A 437 2.94 -45.72 -18.74
CA ASP A 437 3.56 -46.99 -19.09
C ASP A 437 2.90 -47.61 -20.33
N LYS A 438 3.71 -47.91 -21.31
CA LYS A 438 3.23 -48.54 -22.58
C LYS A 438 3.08 -50.03 -22.38
N LEU A 439 1.85 -50.50 -22.20
CA LEU A 439 1.52 -51.87 -21.95
C LEU A 439 1.23 -52.62 -23.27
N THR A 440 1.58 -53.89 -23.29
CA THR A 440 1.09 -54.83 -24.30
C THR A 440 -0.31 -55.32 -23.93
N ALA A 441 -1.08 -55.83 -24.87
CA ALA A 441 -2.42 -56.40 -24.59
C ALA A 441 -2.39 -57.46 -23.50
N ARG A 442 -1.26 -58.21 -23.35
CA ARG A 442 -1.09 -59.18 -22.27
C ARG A 442 -0.90 -58.54 -20.91
N GLN A 443 -0.02 -57.54 -20.82
CA GLN A 443 0.20 -56.80 -19.57
C GLN A 443 -1.05 -56.08 -19.13
N PHE A 444 -1.78 -55.48 -20.07
CA PHE A 444 -3.05 -54.81 -19.78
C PHE A 444 -4.12 -55.81 -19.29
N SER A 445 -4.23 -57.02 -19.90
CA SER A 445 -5.17 -58.02 -19.45
C SER A 445 -4.87 -58.55 -18.03
N GLU A 446 -3.57 -58.68 -17.70
CA GLU A 446 -3.14 -59.12 -16.36
C GLU A 446 -3.41 -58.03 -15.30
N MET A 447 -3.21 -56.75 -15.63
CA MET A 447 -3.44 -55.61 -14.73
C MET A 447 -4.93 -55.34 -14.52
N ALA A 448 -5.74 -55.38 -15.59
CA ALA A 448 -7.17 -55.05 -15.53
C ALA A 448 -8.06 -56.28 -15.21
N ASP A 449 -7.47 -57.45 -14.90
CA ASP A 449 -8.16 -58.72 -14.67
C ASP A 449 -9.14 -59.10 -15.81
N LEU A 450 -8.75 -58.81 -17.04
CA LEU A 450 -9.53 -59.08 -18.27
C LEU A 450 -9.06 -60.33 -18.98
N ASP A 451 -9.94 -60.98 -19.68
CA ASP A 451 -9.57 -62.06 -20.60
C ASP A 451 -8.62 -61.54 -21.68
N TYR A 452 -7.51 -62.24 -21.93
CA TYR A 452 -6.53 -61.84 -22.93
C TYR A 452 -7.15 -61.66 -24.34
N GLU A 453 -8.14 -62.46 -24.70
CA GLU A 453 -8.88 -62.34 -25.96
C GLU A 453 -9.65 -61.02 -26.05
N ALA A 454 -10.23 -60.56 -24.95
CA ALA A 454 -10.90 -59.28 -24.84
C ALA A 454 -9.88 -58.13 -24.99
N ALA A 455 -8.75 -58.20 -24.27
CA ALA A 455 -7.69 -57.19 -24.39
C ALA A 455 -7.12 -57.13 -25.82
N GLN A 456 -6.98 -58.28 -26.49
CA GLN A 456 -6.54 -58.28 -27.90
C GLN A 456 -7.55 -57.60 -28.83
N LEU A 457 -8.84 -57.75 -28.56
CA LEU A 457 -9.89 -57.10 -29.36
C LEU A 457 -9.84 -55.59 -29.19
N VAL A 458 -9.76 -55.12 -27.96
CA VAL A 458 -9.68 -53.72 -27.64
C VAL A 458 -8.41 -53.06 -28.23
N TYR A 459 -7.25 -53.68 -28.09
CA TYR A 459 -6.00 -53.21 -28.70
C TYR A 459 -6.04 -53.17 -30.24
N THR A 460 -6.75 -54.11 -30.84
CA THR A 460 -6.95 -54.13 -32.30
C THR A 460 -7.87 -53.01 -32.73
N ALA A 461 -8.97 -52.77 -32.00
CA ALA A 461 -9.89 -51.68 -32.27
C ALA A 461 -9.21 -50.30 -32.12
N TYR A 462 -8.49 -50.10 -31.02
CA TYR A 462 -7.67 -48.89 -30.80
C TYR A 462 -6.69 -48.63 -31.95
N ALA A 463 -5.95 -49.65 -32.39
CA ALA A 463 -4.98 -49.48 -33.46
C ALA A 463 -5.64 -49.21 -34.83
N ILE A 464 -6.87 -49.66 -35.05
CA ILE A 464 -7.64 -49.31 -36.26
C ILE A 464 -8.10 -47.84 -36.22
N GLU A 465 -8.63 -47.42 -35.11
CA GLU A 465 -9.15 -46.06 -34.95
C GLU A 465 -8.05 -44.99 -35.01
N ASN A 466 -6.89 -45.30 -34.43
CA ASN A 466 -5.72 -44.42 -34.44
C ASN A 466 -4.79 -44.55 -35.66
N GLU A 467 -5.23 -45.24 -36.74
CA GLU A 467 -4.49 -45.48 -37.98
C GLU A 467 -3.17 -46.25 -37.78
N GLU A 468 -3.01 -46.91 -36.63
CA GLU A 468 -1.80 -47.70 -36.25
C GLU A 468 -1.87 -49.18 -36.64
N TYR A 469 -2.92 -49.59 -37.34
CA TYR A 469 -3.12 -51.01 -37.70
C TYR A 469 -1.92 -51.63 -38.38
N GLY A 470 -1.12 -50.86 -39.10
CA GLY A 470 0.13 -51.30 -39.71
C GLY A 470 1.18 -51.79 -38.70
N GLN A 471 1.16 -51.34 -37.48
CA GLN A 471 2.11 -51.73 -36.43
C GLN A 471 1.78 -53.08 -35.82
N ILE A 472 0.50 -53.50 -35.84
CA ILE A 472 0.10 -54.78 -35.31
C ILE A 472 0.20 -55.92 -36.32
N ILE A 473 0.34 -55.58 -37.60
CA ILE A 473 0.49 -56.67 -38.67
C ILE A 473 1.81 -57.38 -38.50
N GLY A 474 1.74 -58.65 -38.08
CA GLY A 474 2.89 -59.54 -37.94
C GLY A 474 3.63 -59.52 -36.62
N ASN A 475 3.33 -58.58 -35.73
CA ASN A 475 3.95 -58.49 -34.42
C ASN A 475 3.04 -57.89 -33.30
N PHE A 476 1.83 -58.37 -33.21
CA PHE A 476 0.84 -57.93 -32.21
C PHE A 476 1.37 -58.02 -30.76
N ALA A 477 2.15 -59.03 -30.43
CA ALA A 477 2.68 -59.23 -29.08
C ALA A 477 3.66 -58.15 -28.62
N SER A 478 4.18 -57.32 -29.52
CA SER A 478 5.07 -56.20 -29.17
C SER A 478 4.42 -54.83 -29.32
N TYR A 479 3.18 -54.76 -29.78
CA TYR A 479 2.42 -53.53 -29.84
C TYR A 479 2.09 -53.03 -28.42
N ARG A 480 2.35 -51.78 -28.15
CA ARG A 480 2.23 -51.18 -26.84
C ARG A 480 1.48 -49.85 -26.93
N VAL A 481 0.54 -49.66 -26.03
CA VAL A 481 -0.25 -48.42 -25.91
C VAL A 481 -0.07 -47.84 -24.50
N PRO A 482 0.05 -46.52 -24.33
CA PRO A 482 0.05 -45.94 -23.00
C PRO A 482 -1.20 -46.34 -22.20
N LEU A 483 -1.03 -46.66 -20.94
CA LEU A 483 -2.12 -47.13 -20.09
C LEU A 483 -3.27 -46.10 -20.04
N VAL A 484 -2.95 -44.81 -19.91
CA VAL A 484 -3.95 -43.74 -19.90
C VAL A 484 -4.79 -43.71 -21.17
N ASP A 485 -4.16 -43.84 -22.35
CA ASP A 485 -4.87 -43.81 -23.63
C ASP A 485 -5.77 -45.03 -23.81
N MET A 486 -5.27 -46.16 -23.38
CA MET A 486 -6.03 -47.40 -23.43
C MET A 486 -7.21 -47.40 -22.46
N PHE A 487 -7.02 -46.86 -21.27
CA PHE A 487 -8.09 -46.74 -20.25
C PHE A 487 -9.22 -45.83 -20.73
N LEU A 488 -8.87 -44.63 -21.22
CA LEU A 488 -9.87 -43.71 -21.77
C LEU A 488 -10.60 -44.30 -22.97
N TYR A 489 -9.88 -45.01 -23.85
CA TYR A 489 -10.49 -45.72 -24.96
C TYR A 489 -11.48 -46.79 -24.51
N VAL A 490 -11.16 -47.57 -23.47
CA VAL A 490 -12.06 -48.57 -22.91
C VAL A 490 -13.32 -47.92 -22.32
N CYS A 491 -13.19 -46.78 -21.66
CA CYS A 491 -14.32 -46.01 -21.13
C CYS A 491 -15.25 -45.56 -22.28
N ASP A 492 -14.68 -44.98 -23.35
CA ASP A 492 -15.45 -44.53 -24.51
C ASP A 492 -16.19 -45.70 -25.21
N GLU A 493 -15.55 -46.88 -25.37
CA GLU A 493 -16.17 -48.05 -25.93
C GLU A 493 -17.23 -48.71 -25.03
N ALA A 494 -17.09 -48.64 -23.72
CA ALA A 494 -18.12 -49.06 -22.76
C ALA A 494 -19.37 -48.19 -22.86
N ASP A 495 -19.22 -46.89 -23.01
CA ASP A 495 -20.33 -45.95 -23.21
C ASP A 495 -21.10 -46.17 -24.49
N THR A 496 -20.43 -46.67 -25.55
CA THR A 496 -21.08 -47.02 -26.80
C THR A 496 -21.80 -48.36 -26.74
N GLY A 497 -21.63 -49.14 -25.65
CA GLY A 497 -22.25 -50.46 -25.44
C GLY A 497 -21.59 -51.61 -26.23
N ILE A 498 -20.39 -51.38 -26.73
CA ILE A 498 -19.58 -52.45 -27.41
C ILE A 498 -19.03 -53.41 -26.37
N VAL A 499 -18.66 -52.93 -25.22
CA VAL A 499 -18.25 -53.70 -24.05
C VAL A 499 -19.47 -53.91 -23.14
N SER A 500 -19.83 -55.14 -22.86
CA SER A 500 -20.97 -55.47 -22.04
C SER A 500 -20.55 -55.58 -20.58
N LEU A 501 -20.73 -54.49 -19.80
CA LEU A 501 -20.47 -54.43 -18.36
C LEU A 501 -21.78 -54.49 -17.59
N SER A 502 -21.74 -54.93 -16.35
CA SER A 502 -22.82 -54.77 -15.40
C SER A 502 -22.97 -53.28 -15.01
N GLN A 503 -24.13 -52.92 -14.45
CA GLN A 503 -24.33 -51.51 -14.02
C GLN A 503 -23.35 -51.09 -12.93
N GLU A 504 -22.96 -51.96 -12.02
CA GLU A 504 -22.00 -51.72 -10.95
C GLU A 504 -20.59 -51.50 -11.55
N GLU A 505 -20.14 -52.37 -12.48
CA GLU A 505 -18.84 -52.17 -13.19
C GLU A 505 -18.81 -50.93 -14.08
N LEU A 506 -19.96 -50.53 -14.63
CA LEU A 506 -20.05 -49.28 -15.40
C LEU A 506 -19.97 -48.04 -14.52
N ASP A 507 -20.60 -48.07 -13.35
CA ASP A 507 -20.56 -46.98 -12.38
C ASP A 507 -19.14 -46.85 -11.81
N ASP A 508 -18.46 -47.94 -11.47
CA ASP A 508 -17.02 -47.93 -11.05
C ASP A 508 -16.08 -47.41 -12.14
N LEU A 509 -16.34 -47.78 -13.40
CA LEU A 509 -15.55 -47.30 -14.53
C LEU A 509 -15.73 -45.80 -14.76
N HIS A 510 -16.95 -45.29 -14.61
CA HIS A 510 -17.22 -43.86 -14.72
C HIS A 510 -16.56 -43.09 -13.59
N GLU A 511 -16.59 -43.60 -12.35
CA GLU A 511 -15.89 -42.96 -11.23
C GLU A 511 -14.37 -42.92 -11.45
N ALA A 512 -13.78 -44.02 -11.90
CA ALA A 512 -12.37 -44.07 -12.24
C ALA A 512 -12.00 -43.13 -13.41
N ARG A 513 -12.92 -43.00 -14.42
CA ARG A 513 -12.78 -42.04 -15.51
C ARG A 513 -12.77 -40.59 -15.00
N GLU A 514 -13.72 -40.24 -14.17
CA GLU A 514 -13.79 -38.87 -13.62
C GLU A 514 -12.52 -38.51 -12.82
N LYS A 515 -12.02 -39.45 -12.00
CA LYS A 515 -10.75 -39.27 -11.28
C LYS A 515 -9.56 -39.09 -12.22
N MET A 516 -9.50 -39.89 -13.27
CA MET A 516 -8.44 -39.83 -14.28
C MET A 516 -8.48 -38.51 -15.07
N GLU A 517 -9.64 -38.14 -15.59
CA GLU A 517 -9.83 -36.91 -16.36
C GLU A 517 -9.50 -35.68 -15.49
N SER A 518 -9.85 -35.71 -14.21
CA SER A 518 -9.52 -34.66 -13.24
C SER A 518 -8.00 -34.56 -13.01
N ALA A 519 -7.32 -35.68 -12.82
CA ALA A 519 -5.85 -35.70 -12.68
C ALA A 519 -5.16 -35.18 -13.96
N LEU A 520 -5.64 -35.61 -15.12
CA LEU A 520 -5.14 -35.12 -16.42
C LEU A 520 -5.36 -33.61 -16.57
N ALA A 521 -6.54 -33.11 -16.24
CA ALA A 521 -6.87 -31.67 -16.32
C ALA A 521 -5.99 -30.81 -15.42
N GLN A 522 -5.45 -31.41 -14.35
CA GLN A 522 -4.49 -30.70 -13.48
C GLN A 522 -3.07 -30.66 -14.05
N LEU A 523 -2.63 -31.68 -14.77
CA LEU A 523 -1.23 -31.85 -15.16
C LEU A 523 -0.99 -31.65 -16.66
N GLN A 524 -2.00 -31.78 -17.51
CA GLN A 524 -1.90 -31.69 -18.96
C GLN A 524 -2.85 -30.63 -19.52
N GLY A 525 -2.28 -29.62 -20.17
CA GLY A 525 -3.03 -28.63 -20.94
C GLY A 525 -2.96 -28.87 -22.44
N ASP A 526 -3.48 -27.95 -23.22
CA ASP A 526 -3.44 -28.00 -24.68
C ASP A 526 -2.01 -27.88 -25.24
N LYS A 527 -1.23 -26.96 -24.69
CA LYS A 527 0.12 -26.59 -25.18
C LYS A 527 1.23 -26.86 -24.18
N TYR A 528 0.90 -26.96 -22.91
CA TYR A 528 1.84 -27.13 -21.83
C TYR A 528 1.45 -28.31 -20.96
N ASN A 529 2.46 -28.90 -20.31
CA ASN A 529 2.30 -29.83 -19.20
C ASN A 529 2.77 -29.12 -17.92
N ARG A 530 2.29 -29.58 -16.76
CA ARG A 530 2.64 -29.10 -15.43
C ARG A 530 3.16 -30.25 -14.58
N VAL A 531 4.25 -29.99 -13.85
CA VAL A 531 4.74 -30.86 -12.79
C VAL A 531 4.66 -30.08 -11.48
N LEU A 532 4.20 -30.73 -10.43
CA LEU A 532 4.21 -30.24 -9.06
C LEU A 532 5.48 -30.77 -8.37
N ILE A 533 6.28 -29.87 -7.82
CA ILE A 533 7.56 -30.18 -7.15
C ILE A 533 7.40 -29.80 -5.69
N TYR A 534 7.40 -30.77 -4.81
CA TYR A 534 7.32 -30.59 -3.38
C TYR A 534 8.73 -30.47 -2.83
N LEU A 535 9.06 -29.29 -2.29
CA LEU A 535 10.37 -29.03 -1.72
C LEU A 535 10.46 -29.59 -0.30
N SER A 536 11.64 -30.10 0.03
CA SER A 536 11.89 -30.63 1.39
C SER A 536 11.64 -29.58 2.46
N PRO A 537 11.01 -29.97 3.58
CA PRO A 537 10.80 -29.09 4.73
C PRO A 537 12.07 -28.49 5.33
N SER A 538 13.22 -29.07 5.04
CA SER A 538 14.53 -28.55 5.47
C SER A 538 14.95 -27.26 4.76
N LEU A 539 14.31 -26.91 3.65
CA LEU A 539 14.47 -25.65 2.94
C LEU A 539 13.55 -24.59 3.57
N GLU A 540 14.08 -23.85 4.54
CA GLU A 540 13.38 -22.67 5.06
C GLU A 540 13.21 -21.62 3.95
N ALA A 541 12.08 -20.89 4.00
CA ALA A 541 11.83 -19.77 3.08
C ALA A 541 12.98 -18.75 3.12
N GLY A 542 13.51 -18.35 1.97
CA GLY A 542 14.56 -17.35 1.86
C GLY A 542 15.58 -17.61 0.75
N GLN A 543 16.78 -17.05 0.89
CA GLN A 543 17.80 -17.01 -0.16
C GLN A 543 18.21 -18.41 -0.68
N THR A 544 18.29 -19.41 0.18
CA THR A 544 18.62 -20.81 -0.19
C THR A 544 17.56 -21.41 -1.09
N THR A 545 16.30 -21.17 -0.80
CA THR A 545 15.17 -21.63 -1.60
C THR A 545 15.15 -20.94 -2.96
N TYR A 546 15.44 -19.65 -3.02
CA TYR A 546 15.52 -18.91 -4.29
C TYR A 546 16.66 -19.40 -5.18
N GLU A 547 17.82 -19.69 -4.61
CA GLU A 547 18.96 -20.27 -5.35
C GLU A 547 18.63 -21.69 -5.85
N PHE A 548 17.82 -22.44 -5.11
CA PHE A 548 17.40 -23.77 -5.49
C PHE A 548 16.37 -23.76 -6.65
N THR A 549 15.48 -22.76 -6.72
CA THR A 549 14.58 -22.59 -7.88
C THR A 549 15.37 -22.39 -9.17
N ASP A 550 16.53 -21.72 -9.13
CA ASP A 550 17.43 -21.61 -10.29
C ASP A 550 18.03 -22.96 -10.68
N THR A 551 18.26 -23.86 -9.72
CA THR A 551 18.72 -25.24 -9.98
C THR A 551 17.62 -26.04 -10.69
N ILE A 552 16.37 -26.00 -10.20
CA ILE A 552 15.21 -26.62 -10.86
C ILE A 552 15.10 -26.14 -12.30
N ARG A 553 15.20 -24.82 -12.52
CA ARG A 553 15.14 -24.23 -13.86
C ARG A 553 16.28 -24.73 -14.75
N SER A 554 17.47 -24.89 -14.23
CA SER A 554 18.62 -25.38 -15.01
C SER A 554 18.46 -26.84 -15.43
N ILE A 555 17.89 -27.66 -14.56
CA ILE A 555 17.56 -29.08 -14.86
C ILE A 555 16.46 -29.10 -15.93
N ALA A 556 15.36 -28.36 -15.74
CA ALA A 556 14.28 -28.33 -16.74
C ALA A 556 14.77 -27.89 -18.12
N ARG A 557 15.65 -26.91 -18.23
CA ARG A 557 16.26 -26.46 -19.50
C ARG A 557 17.18 -27.47 -20.14
N LYS A 558 17.74 -28.38 -19.40
CA LYS A 558 18.54 -29.49 -19.98
C LYS A 558 17.68 -30.44 -20.78
N TYR A 559 16.43 -30.66 -20.38
CA TYR A 559 15.49 -31.56 -21.04
C TYR A 559 14.60 -30.82 -22.05
N TYR A 560 14.31 -29.55 -21.83
CA TYR A 560 13.52 -28.69 -22.72
C TYR A 560 14.31 -27.44 -23.13
N PRO A 561 15.38 -27.56 -23.92
CA PRO A 561 16.32 -26.47 -24.20
C PRO A 561 15.73 -25.33 -25.02
N ASP A 562 14.80 -25.63 -25.92
CA ASP A 562 14.15 -24.64 -26.82
C ASP A 562 12.75 -24.26 -26.34
N GLY A 563 12.30 -24.79 -25.18
CA GLY A 563 10.97 -24.57 -24.62
C GLY A 563 10.86 -23.32 -23.76
N GLU A 564 9.70 -22.71 -23.78
CA GLU A 564 9.32 -21.71 -22.77
C GLU A 564 9.01 -22.45 -21.47
N LEU A 565 9.77 -22.14 -20.42
CA LEU A 565 9.62 -22.75 -19.10
C LEU A 565 9.17 -21.68 -18.14
N TYR A 566 8.17 -22.03 -17.33
CA TYR A 566 7.64 -21.12 -16.28
C TYR A 566 7.57 -21.87 -14.96
N MET A 567 7.83 -21.16 -13.88
CA MET A 567 7.67 -21.69 -12.53
C MET A 567 6.75 -20.78 -11.74
N ALA A 568 5.83 -21.37 -10.98
CA ALA A 568 4.92 -20.66 -10.09
C ALA A 568 4.83 -21.40 -8.75
N GLY A 569 4.71 -20.67 -7.66
CA GLY A 569 4.63 -21.17 -6.29
C GLY A 569 5.12 -20.12 -5.31
N ASP A 570 5.00 -20.36 -4.01
CA ASP A 570 5.33 -19.37 -2.99
C ASP A 570 6.80 -18.94 -3.07
N ALA A 571 7.73 -19.87 -3.24
CA ALA A 571 9.15 -19.57 -3.39
C ALA A 571 9.46 -18.69 -4.61
N THR A 572 8.77 -18.90 -5.72
CA THR A 572 8.96 -18.08 -6.93
C THR A 572 8.28 -16.73 -6.82
N ASN A 573 7.12 -16.65 -6.14
CA ASN A 573 6.44 -15.40 -5.80
C ASN A 573 7.37 -14.50 -4.97
N GLU A 574 7.93 -15.04 -3.90
CA GLU A 574 8.85 -14.32 -3.01
C GLU A 574 10.11 -13.84 -3.72
N TYR A 575 10.67 -14.67 -4.59
CA TYR A 575 11.83 -14.31 -5.40
C TYR A 575 11.53 -13.13 -6.35
N ASP A 576 10.40 -13.16 -7.04
CA ASP A 576 9.97 -12.08 -7.93
C ASP A 576 9.64 -10.80 -7.15
N PHE A 577 9.07 -10.89 -5.94
CA PHE A 577 8.89 -9.76 -5.04
C PHE A 577 10.23 -9.15 -4.62
N GLN A 578 11.20 -9.98 -4.23
CA GLN A 578 12.54 -9.53 -3.84
C GLN A 578 13.24 -8.78 -4.98
N LYS A 579 13.18 -9.35 -6.18
CA LYS A 579 13.80 -8.78 -7.38
C LYS A 579 13.16 -7.44 -7.78
N SER A 580 11.83 -7.37 -7.74
CA SER A 580 11.09 -6.14 -7.99
C SER A 580 11.37 -5.09 -6.93
N PHE A 581 11.39 -5.48 -5.64
CA PHE A 581 11.67 -4.59 -4.53
C PHE A 581 13.04 -3.92 -4.64
N ALA A 582 14.08 -4.65 -5.03
CA ALA A 582 15.43 -4.10 -5.17
C ALA A 582 15.49 -2.90 -6.14
N ILE A 583 14.71 -2.96 -7.22
CA ILE A 583 14.60 -1.88 -8.20
C ILE A 583 13.66 -0.78 -7.70
N ASP A 584 12.49 -1.17 -7.23
CA ASP A 584 11.43 -0.25 -6.79
C ASP A 584 11.85 0.61 -5.61
N ASN A 585 12.65 0.07 -4.69
CA ASN A 585 13.22 0.82 -3.57
C ASN A 585 14.06 2.03 -4.05
N VAL A 586 14.91 1.82 -5.04
CA VAL A 586 15.73 2.91 -5.62
C VAL A 586 14.85 3.89 -6.39
N VAL A 587 13.94 3.37 -7.21
CA VAL A 587 13.03 4.20 -8.04
C VAL A 587 12.17 5.09 -7.15
N VAL A 588 11.46 4.52 -6.17
CA VAL A 588 10.59 5.29 -5.27
C VAL A 588 11.38 6.33 -4.50
N SER A 589 12.53 5.96 -3.94
CA SER A 589 13.35 6.89 -3.15
C SER A 589 13.86 8.06 -3.99
N VAL A 590 14.42 7.79 -5.17
CA VAL A 590 15.01 8.86 -6.03
C VAL A 590 13.93 9.72 -6.65
N VAL A 591 12.87 9.12 -7.19
CA VAL A 591 11.79 9.84 -7.88
C VAL A 591 10.99 10.68 -6.88
N SER A 592 10.67 10.17 -5.68
CA SER A 592 9.94 10.94 -4.66
C SER A 592 10.75 12.16 -4.21
N ILE A 593 12.04 11.99 -3.90
CA ILE A 593 12.92 13.10 -3.53
C ILE A 593 12.98 14.14 -4.67
N PHE A 594 13.14 13.68 -5.92
CA PHE A 594 13.25 14.57 -7.06
C PHE A 594 11.97 15.38 -7.30
N ILE A 595 10.81 14.74 -7.30
CA ILE A 595 9.52 15.41 -7.53
C ILE A 595 9.22 16.40 -6.39
N VAL A 596 9.40 15.96 -5.13
CA VAL A 596 9.17 16.81 -3.97
C VAL A 596 10.14 18.00 -3.96
N LEU A 597 11.43 17.79 -4.29
CA LEU A 597 12.40 18.86 -4.45
C LEU A 597 11.94 19.88 -5.50
N LEU A 598 11.44 19.40 -6.65
CA LEU A 598 10.93 20.27 -7.72
C LEU A 598 9.73 21.10 -7.23
N VAL A 599 8.75 20.48 -6.58
CA VAL A 599 7.58 21.17 -6.05
C VAL A 599 7.96 22.24 -5.02
N LEU A 600 8.83 21.88 -4.07
CA LEU A 600 9.30 22.81 -3.04
C LEU A 600 10.15 23.95 -3.60
N LEU A 601 10.93 23.69 -4.66
CA LEU A 601 11.72 24.70 -5.36
C LEU A 601 10.82 25.83 -5.89
N PHE A 602 9.69 25.45 -6.51
CA PHE A 602 8.71 26.41 -7.00
C PHE A 602 7.92 27.07 -5.87
N THR A 603 7.60 26.33 -4.80
CA THR A 603 6.85 26.83 -3.66
C THR A 603 7.63 27.89 -2.90
N PHE A 604 8.88 27.63 -2.56
CA PHE A 604 9.73 28.54 -1.75
C PHE A 604 10.57 29.49 -2.57
N GLN A 605 10.65 29.29 -3.89
CA GLN A 605 11.51 30.10 -4.78
C GLN A 605 12.94 30.22 -4.25
N SER A 606 13.46 29.13 -3.70
CA SER A 606 14.81 29.01 -3.14
C SER A 606 15.31 27.58 -3.33
N VAL A 607 16.57 27.40 -3.68
CA VAL A 607 17.19 26.06 -3.82
C VAL A 607 17.58 25.50 -2.44
N GLY A 608 17.99 26.37 -1.53
CA GLY A 608 18.45 25.94 -0.20
C GLY A 608 17.33 25.39 0.69
N MET A 609 16.12 26.00 0.64
CA MET A 609 15.02 25.60 1.51
C MET A 609 14.58 24.14 1.28
N PRO A 610 14.28 23.67 0.05
CA PRO A 610 13.92 22.29 -0.21
C PRO A 610 14.93 21.28 0.32
N ILE A 611 16.22 21.54 0.13
CA ILE A 611 17.29 20.64 0.59
C ILE A 611 17.24 20.46 2.10
N LEU A 612 17.07 21.56 2.85
CA LEU A 612 17.01 21.52 4.31
C LEU A 612 15.78 20.74 4.78
N LEU A 613 14.62 20.91 4.14
CA LEU A 613 13.38 20.21 4.49
C LEU A 613 13.48 18.70 4.18
N ILE A 614 13.94 18.35 2.99
CA ILE A 614 14.07 16.96 2.54
C ILE A 614 15.04 16.19 3.45
N VAL A 615 16.15 16.77 3.87
CA VAL A 615 17.11 16.11 4.77
C VAL A 615 16.45 15.73 6.10
N VAL A 616 15.58 16.57 6.64
CA VAL A 616 14.87 16.25 7.91
C VAL A 616 13.88 15.11 7.71
N ILE A 617 13.09 15.14 6.62
CA ILE A 617 12.08 14.11 6.36
C ILE A 617 12.75 12.79 5.96
N GLN A 618 13.78 12.82 5.11
CA GLN A 618 14.53 11.62 4.76
C GLN A 618 15.21 11.01 6.00
N GLY A 619 15.71 11.86 6.91
CA GLY A 619 16.23 11.41 8.20
C GLY A 619 15.15 10.73 9.05
N ALA A 620 13.91 11.24 9.05
CA ALA A 620 12.79 10.61 9.73
C ALA A 620 12.46 9.22 9.15
N ILE A 621 12.50 9.08 7.82
CA ILE A 621 12.29 7.80 7.11
C ILE A 621 13.36 6.80 7.53
N TRP A 622 14.64 7.14 7.46
CA TRP A 622 15.72 6.23 7.85
C TRP A 622 15.66 5.83 9.34
N ILE A 623 15.36 6.78 10.23
CA ILE A 623 15.16 6.47 11.64
C ILE A 623 13.96 5.51 11.82
N ASN A 624 12.85 5.74 11.13
CA ASN A 624 11.68 4.86 11.21
C ASN A 624 12.02 3.41 10.80
N PHE A 625 12.72 3.25 9.68
CA PHE A 625 13.07 1.93 9.16
C PHE A 625 14.33 1.30 9.76
N SER A 626 14.99 1.98 10.72
CA SER A 626 16.01 1.35 11.56
C SER A 626 15.43 0.48 12.68
N PHE A 627 14.15 0.71 13.06
CA PHE A 627 13.53 -0.03 14.18
C PHE A 627 13.41 -1.53 13.96
N PRO A 628 13.02 -2.04 12.75
CA PRO A 628 12.96 -3.48 12.52
C PRO A 628 14.30 -4.17 12.83
N THR A 629 15.41 -3.63 12.32
CA THR A 629 16.76 -4.12 12.60
C THR A 629 17.10 -4.08 14.09
N LEU A 630 16.78 -2.98 14.79
CA LEU A 630 17.08 -2.81 16.22
C LEU A 630 16.24 -3.72 17.12
N LEU A 631 15.02 -4.04 16.71
CA LEU A 631 14.07 -4.88 17.45
C LEU A 631 14.12 -6.35 17.01
N HIS A 632 14.93 -6.68 16.01
CA HIS A 632 15.04 -8.03 15.41
C HIS A 632 13.68 -8.55 14.90
N ASN A 633 12.89 -7.67 14.30
CA ASN A 633 11.60 -8.00 13.70
C ASN A 633 11.70 -7.89 12.18
N ASN A 634 11.05 -8.81 11.48
CA ASN A 634 10.91 -8.71 10.03
C ASN A 634 9.91 -7.62 9.64
N LEU A 635 10.15 -7.00 8.50
CA LEU A 635 9.27 -5.99 7.92
C LEU A 635 8.81 -6.45 6.54
N TYR A 636 7.50 -6.43 6.31
CA TYR A 636 6.98 -6.70 4.98
C TYR A 636 7.48 -5.64 3.98
N PHE A 637 8.10 -6.08 2.91
CA PHE A 637 8.82 -5.21 1.96
C PHE A 637 7.98 -4.05 1.41
N LEU A 638 6.69 -4.32 1.18
CA LEU A 638 5.74 -3.35 0.64
C LEU A 638 5.50 -2.17 1.59
N ALA A 639 5.54 -2.42 2.91
CA ALA A 639 5.39 -1.36 3.90
C ALA A 639 6.50 -0.31 3.79
N TYR A 640 7.74 -0.73 3.45
CA TYR A 640 8.82 0.22 3.22
C TYR A 640 8.53 1.14 2.03
N LEU A 641 8.17 0.58 0.87
CA LEU A 641 7.93 1.32 -0.36
C LEU A 641 6.79 2.32 -0.20
N ILE A 642 5.66 1.85 0.31
CA ILE A 642 4.45 2.66 0.46
C ILE A 642 4.65 3.75 1.51
N VAL A 643 5.14 3.39 2.70
CA VAL A 643 5.27 4.35 3.82
C VAL A 643 6.36 5.37 3.55
N SER A 644 7.47 5.00 2.89
CA SER A 644 8.50 5.98 2.51
C SER A 644 7.96 7.04 1.55
N ALA A 645 7.16 6.66 0.55
CA ALA A 645 6.52 7.59 -0.37
C ALA A 645 5.49 8.49 0.33
N ILE A 646 4.64 7.91 1.20
CA ILE A 646 3.64 8.67 1.98
C ILE A 646 4.34 9.64 2.94
N MET A 647 5.36 9.21 3.67
CA MET A 647 6.11 10.07 4.60
C MET A 647 6.80 11.21 3.87
N MET A 648 7.40 10.95 2.71
CA MET A 648 8.05 11.99 1.90
C MET A 648 7.03 13.03 1.40
N GLY A 649 5.82 12.59 1.02
CA GLY A 649 4.76 13.48 0.52
C GLY A 649 3.97 14.17 1.63
N ALA A 650 3.46 13.44 2.62
CA ALA A 650 2.53 13.97 3.62
C ALA A 650 3.23 14.62 4.82
N ASN A 651 4.32 14.02 5.35
CA ASN A 651 4.96 14.58 6.54
C ASN A 651 5.78 15.86 6.26
N ILE A 652 6.14 16.10 4.99
CA ILE A 652 6.83 17.33 4.59
C ILE A 652 5.94 18.57 4.78
N ASP A 653 4.61 18.40 4.76
CA ASP A 653 3.65 19.48 4.98
C ASP A 653 3.84 20.14 6.36
N TYR A 654 4.20 19.36 7.39
CA TYR A 654 4.55 19.92 8.72
C TYR A 654 5.76 20.86 8.65
N ALA A 655 6.76 20.46 7.87
CA ALA A 655 7.95 21.27 7.64
C ALA A 655 7.63 22.55 6.83
N ILE A 656 6.75 22.44 5.82
CA ILE A 656 6.30 23.58 5.01
C ILE A 656 5.58 24.61 5.89
N VAL A 657 4.66 24.18 6.77
CA VAL A 657 3.91 25.07 7.65
C VAL A 657 4.83 25.89 8.55
N ILE A 658 5.84 25.26 9.16
CA ILE A 658 6.80 26.00 10.01
C ILE A 658 7.67 26.94 9.17
N SER A 659 8.18 26.44 8.03
CA SER A 659 9.12 27.18 7.20
C SER A 659 8.48 28.40 6.54
N SER A 660 7.26 28.27 6.02
CA SER A 660 6.53 29.38 5.39
C SER A 660 6.16 30.46 6.42
N ARG A 661 5.74 30.07 7.62
CA ARG A 661 5.46 31.02 8.71
C ARG A 661 6.75 31.73 9.16
N TYR A 662 7.85 31.00 9.31
CA TYR A 662 9.16 31.59 9.65
C TYR A 662 9.62 32.61 8.61
N LEU A 663 9.54 32.30 7.32
CA LEU A 663 9.92 33.21 6.25
C LEU A 663 9.08 34.49 6.27
N ARG A 664 7.76 34.35 6.45
CA ARG A 664 6.84 35.51 6.53
C ARG A 664 7.16 36.41 7.74
N LEU A 665 7.28 35.82 8.93
CA LEU A 665 7.53 36.55 10.16
C LEU A 665 8.93 37.20 10.22
N LYS A 666 9.90 36.58 9.52
CA LYS A 666 11.26 37.15 9.41
C LYS A 666 11.29 38.48 8.67
N GLU A 667 10.33 38.79 7.82
CA GLU A 667 10.19 40.08 7.15
C GLU A 667 9.73 41.19 8.12
N GLU A 668 9.01 40.81 9.19
CA GLU A 668 8.40 41.74 10.13
C GLU A 668 9.18 41.86 11.45
N MET A 669 9.94 40.86 11.86
CA MET A 669 10.62 40.82 13.16
C MET A 669 11.99 40.11 13.07
N PRO A 670 12.87 40.28 14.08
CA PRO A 670 14.16 39.61 14.13
C PRO A 670 14.02 38.08 14.06
N TYR A 671 14.94 37.42 13.36
CA TYR A 671 14.87 35.97 13.04
C TYR A 671 14.75 35.05 14.26
N LYS A 672 15.23 35.49 15.46
CA LYS A 672 15.04 34.70 16.70
C LYS A 672 13.58 34.72 17.16
N GLU A 673 12.99 35.90 17.22
CA GLU A 673 11.60 36.12 17.60
C GLU A 673 10.67 35.53 16.54
N ALA A 674 10.98 35.67 15.27
CA ALA A 674 10.26 35.09 14.16
C ALA A 674 10.20 33.54 14.25
N MET A 675 11.29 32.89 14.64
CA MET A 675 11.29 31.44 14.83
C MET A 675 10.45 31.01 16.04
N ILE A 676 10.51 31.76 17.16
CA ILE A 676 9.71 31.46 18.36
C ILE A 676 8.21 31.58 18.03
N GLU A 677 7.84 32.64 17.34
CA GLU A 677 6.45 32.90 16.97
C GLU A 677 5.96 31.93 15.88
N ALA A 678 6.78 31.61 14.89
CA ALA A 678 6.46 30.63 13.87
C ALA A 678 6.14 29.25 14.47
N LEU A 679 6.92 28.82 15.46
CA LEU A 679 6.68 27.56 16.18
C LEU A 679 5.39 27.62 17.01
N ASN A 680 5.13 28.71 17.70
CA ASN A 680 3.87 28.89 18.47
C ASN A 680 2.64 28.81 17.57
N GLN A 681 2.68 29.46 16.42
CA GLN A 681 1.56 29.46 15.47
C GLN A 681 1.42 28.14 14.72
N ALA A 682 2.52 27.43 14.45
CA ALA A 682 2.49 26.13 13.74
C ALA A 682 2.11 24.96 14.64
N PHE A 683 2.42 25.02 15.92
CA PHE A 683 2.27 23.93 16.87
C PHE A 683 0.87 23.30 16.91
N PRO A 684 -0.22 24.06 17.02
CA PRO A 684 -1.56 23.49 17.05
C PRO A 684 -1.85 22.67 15.80
N THR A 685 -1.49 23.19 14.63
CA THR A 685 -1.72 22.52 13.35
C THR A 685 -0.91 21.22 13.25
N VAL A 686 0.41 21.28 13.49
CA VAL A 686 1.31 20.14 13.40
C VAL A 686 0.93 19.02 14.37
N VAL A 687 0.60 19.39 15.63
CA VAL A 687 0.21 18.40 16.65
C VAL A 687 -1.15 17.77 16.33
N THR A 688 -2.12 18.56 15.91
CA THR A 688 -3.44 18.03 15.55
C THR A 688 -3.35 17.01 14.44
N SER A 689 -2.78 17.42 13.32
CA SER A 689 -2.64 16.59 12.13
C SER A 689 -1.72 15.39 12.37
N GLY A 690 -0.53 15.63 12.93
CA GLY A 690 0.43 14.55 13.21
C GLY A 690 -0.11 13.52 14.20
N THR A 691 -0.87 13.95 15.23
CA THR A 691 -1.48 13.01 16.18
C THR A 691 -2.58 12.19 15.51
N ILE A 692 -3.40 12.78 14.67
CA ILE A 692 -4.47 12.07 13.95
C ILE A 692 -3.88 11.04 12.98
N LEU A 693 -2.88 11.44 12.17
CA LEU A 693 -2.24 10.54 11.23
C LEU A 693 -1.48 9.41 11.95
N ALA A 694 -0.79 9.73 13.04
CA ALA A 694 -0.12 8.72 13.86
C ALA A 694 -1.11 7.75 14.50
N ALA A 695 -2.20 8.25 15.06
CA ALA A 695 -3.24 7.44 15.69
C ALA A 695 -3.98 6.58 14.65
N ALA A 696 -4.25 7.10 13.46
CA ALA A 696 -4.82 6.33 12.36
C ALA A 696 -3.89 5.19 11.94
N GLY A 697 -2.59 5.48 11.73
CA GLY A 697 -1.60 4.45 11.43
C GLY A 697 -1.49 3.39 12.51
N MET A 698 -1.40 3.78 13.78
CA MET A 698 -1.36 2.84 14.89
C MET A 698 -2.65 2.01 15.01
N SER A 699 -3.82 2.61 14.77
CA SER A 699 -5.09 1.87 14.78
C SER A 699 -5.12 0.80 13.68
N ILE A 700 -4.64 1.11 12.47
CA ILE A 700 -4.44 0.12 11.40
C ILE A 700 -3.51 -0.99 11.88
N GLY A 701 -2.35 -0.62 12.42
CA GLY A 701 -1.30 -1.56 12.79
C GLY A 701 -1.67 -2.52 13.92
N PHE A 702 -2.53 -2.13 14.86
CA PHE A 702 -2.89 -2.96 16.01
C PHE A 702 -4.24 -3.67 15.87
N LEU A 703 -5.10 -3.23 14.97
CA LEU A 703 -6.45 -3.77 14.81
C LEU A 703 -6.63 -4.59 13.54
N SER A 704 -5.68 -4.56 12.60
CA SER A 704 -5.69 -5.42 11.41
C SER A 704 -4.98 -6.73 11.70
N SER A 705 -5.58 -7.83 11.24
CA SER A 705 -4.97 -9.15 11.22
C SER A 705 -4.21 -9.43 9.92
N GLU A 706 -4.34 -8.55 8.92
CA GLU A 706 -3.65 -8.71 7.65
C GLU A 706 -2.23 -8.12 7.73
N ASN A 707 -1.21 -8.92 7.40
CA ASN A 707 0.21 -8.64 7.60
C ASN A 707 0.69 -7.37 6.90
N THR A 708 0.27 -7.17 5.64
CA THR A 708 0.66 -6.02 4.82
C THR A 708 0.08 -4.73 5.39
N VAL A 709 -1.22 -4.74 5.67
CA VAL A 709 -1.95 -3.58 6.18
C VAL A 709 -1.46 -3.20 7.58
N ALA A 710 -1.26 -4.18 8.46
CA ALA A 710 -0.72 -3.97 9.80
C ALA A 710 0.71 -3.39 9.77
N SER A 711 1.59 -3.93 8.93
CA SER A 711 2.97 -3.44 8.77
C SER A 711 3.01 -1.99 8.27
N ILE A 712 2.19 -1.65 7.26
CA ILE A 712 2.03 -0.27 6.76
C ILE A 712 1.55 0.63 7.89
N GLY A 713 0.54 0.20 8.65
CA GLY A 713 -0.04 0.98 9.75
C GLY A 713 0.98 1.32 10.83
N ILE A 714 1.70 0.32 11.36
CA ILE A 714 2.72 0.51 12.39
C ILE A 714 3.83 1.44 11.91
N CYS A 715 4.36 1.21 10.71
CA CYS A 715 5.44 2.03 10.15
C CYS A 715 5.00 3.48 9.90
N LEU A 716 3.78 3.68 9.42
CA LEU A 716 3.23 5.01 9.19
C LEU A 716 2.99 5.76 10.50
N GLY A 717 2.35 5.11 11.48
CA GLY A 717 2.07 5.71 12.77
C GLY A 717 3.35 6.13 13.50
N ARG A 718 4.32 5.23 13.59
CA ARG A 718 5.64 5.49 14.19
C ARG A 718 6.41 6.56 13.40
N GLY A 719 6.45 6.44 12.08
CA GLY A 719 7.15 7.37 11.19
C GLY A 719 6.60 8.79 11.30
N THR A 720 5.29 8.95 11.43
CA THR A 720 4.64 10.26 11.63
C THR A 720 5.02 10.89 12.96
N LEU A 721 5.04 10.11 14.06
CA LEU A 721 5.50 10.59 15.37
C LEU A 721 6.96 11.05 15.32
N ILE A 722 7.84 10.27 14.69
CA ILE A 722 9.25 10.61 14.50
C ILE A 722 9.37 11.92 13.70
N SER A 723 8.66 12.02 12.57
CA SER A 723 8.65 13.22 11.72
C SER A 723 8.17 14.45 12.49
N MET A 724 7.08 14.33 13.25
CA MET A 724 6.55 15.42 14.08
C MET A 724 7.58 15.92 15.09
N VAL A 725 8.26 15.01 15.79
CA VAL A 725 9.32 15.36 16.75
C VAL A 725 10.49 16.05 16.05
N LEU A 726 10.96 15.52 14.92
CA LEU A 726 12.08 16.11 14.17
C LEU A 726 11.73 17.48 13.60
N VAL A 727 10.53 17.64 13.07
CA VAL A 727 10.08 18.92 12.51
C VAL A 727 9.90 19.98 13.61
N MET A 728 9.47 19.61 14.81
CA MET A 728 9.33 20.55 15.93
C MET A 728 10.66 20.85 16.65
N CYS A 729 11.55 19.87 16.78
CA CYS A 729 12.73 19.95 17.65
C CYS A 729 14.08 20.02 16.91
N VAL A 730 14.12 19.71 15.60
CA VAL A 730 15.37 19.68 14.81
C VAL A 730 15.31 20.65 13.63
N LEU A 731 14.22 20.68 12.89
CA LEU A 731 14.06 21.57 11.74
C LEU A 731 14.31 23.06 12.08
N PRO A 732 13.79 23.63 13.19
CA PRO A 732 14.03 25.04 13.52
C PRO A 732 15.51 25.38 13.65
N GLN A 733 16.32 24.50 14.22
CA GLN A 733 17.76 24.68 14.36
C GLN A 733 18.46 24.63 12.99
N ILE A 734 18.03 23.72 12.12
CA ILE A 734 18.56 23.59 10.75
C ILE A 734 18.21 24.84 9.94
N LEU A 735 17.00 25.36 10.04
CA LEU A 735 16.58 26.58 9.37
C LEU A 735 17.36 27.80 9.87
N LEU A 736 17.54 27.94 11.19
CA LEU A 736 18.34 29.03 11.77
C LEU A 736 19.82 28.98 11.37
N LEU A 737 20.39 27.77 11.19
CA LEU A 737 21.77 27.59 10.74
C LEU A 737 21.89 27.81 9.22
N GLY A 738 20.91 27.34 8.45
CA GLY A 738 20.87 27.40 6.99
C GLY A 738 20.27 28.67 6.42
N ASP A 739 19.88 29.65 7.25
CA ASP A 739 19.19 30.86 6.82
C ASP A 739 19.96 31.66 5.75
N SER A 740 21.27 31.78 5.93
CA SER A 740 22.16 32.40 4.92
C SER A 740 22.24 31.61 3.60
N LEU A 741 22.07 30.30 3.63
CA LEU A 741 22.00 29.47 2.41
C LEU A 741 20.69 29.72 1.68
N VAL A 742 19.57 29.77 2.40
CA VAL A 742 18.25 30.04 1.84
C VAL A 742 18.23 31.41 1.16
N GLU A 743 18.75 32.46 1.82
CA GLU A 743 18.81 33.80 1.24
C GLU A 743 19.69 33.88 -0.03
N LYS A 744 20.86 33.27 -0.01
CA LYS A 744 21.80 33.28 -1.16
C LYS A 744 21.29 32.48 -2.37
N THR A 745 20.38 31.54 -2.15
CA THR A 745 19.84 30.65 -3.20
C THR A 745 18.42 31.01 -3.59
N SER A 746 17.87 32.10 -3.03
CA SER A 746 16.54 32.58 -3.41
C SER A 746 16.55 33.21 -4.81
N PHE A 747 15.49 32.96 -5.57
CA PHE A 747 15.27 33.50 -6.91
C PHE A 747 13.80 33.87 -7.06
N THR A 748 13.49 34.82 -7.94
CA THR A 748 12.11 35.25 -8.19
C THR A 748 11.68 34.72 -9.56
N ILE A 749 10.69 33.83 -9.58
CA ILE A 749 10.00 33.46 -10.82
C ILE A 749 8.88 34.48 -11.04
N GLY A 750 9.21 35.58 -11.66
CA GLY A 750 8.24 36.56 -12.11
C GLY A 750 8.66 37.04 -13.48
N HIS A 751 7.74 37.13 -14.40
CA HIS A 751 7.87 38.14 -15.43
C HIS A 751 8.17 39.43 -14.68
N HIS A 752 9.27 40.08 -15.03
CA HIS A 752 9.38 41.50 -14.79
C HIS A 752 8.15 42.12 -15.46
N ALA A 753 7.02 42.19 -14.71
CA ALA A 753 6.16 43.30 -14.91
C ALA A 753 7.12 44.50 -14.77
N ALA A 754 7.44 45.11 -15.88
CA ALA A 754 8.11 46.40 -15.90
C ALA A 754 7.55 47.20 -14.73
N PRO A 755 8.36 47.81 -13.87
CA PRO A 755 7.86 48.55 -12.74
C PRO A 755 6.69 49.36 -13.29
N GLN A 756 5.46 49.01 -12.89
CA GLN A 756 4.34 49.89 -13.09
C GLN A 756 4.79 51.11 -12.26
N HIS A 757 5.22 52.13 -12.96
CA HIS A 757 5.29 53.43 -12.38
C HIS A 757 3.87 53.66 -11.87
N LEU A 758 3.66 53.36 -10.61
CA LEU A 758 2.57 53.92 -9.83
C LEU A 758 2.82 55.44 -9.80
N GLN A 759 2.37 56.10 -10.84
CA GLN A 759 2.17 57.55 -10.84
C GLN A 759 1.01 57.80 -9.87
N GLY A 760 1.35 57.79 -8.59
CA GLY A 760 0.49 58.14 -7.47
C GLY A 760 1.40 58.49 -6.31
N ALA A 761 1.55 59.76 -6.05
CA ALA A 761 2.22 60.26 -4.85
C ALA A 761 1.53 59.66 -3.64
N MET A 762 2.09 58.65 -2.97
CA MET A 762 1.66 58.19 -1.67
C MET A 762 2.10 59.22 -0.63
N ARG A 763 1.21 60.11 -0.18
CA ARG A 763 1.46 61.01 0.91
C ARG A 763 1.36 60.23 2.23
N VAL A 764 2.50 59.87 2.81
CA VAL A 764 2.52 59.39 4.20
C VAL A 764 2.57 60.59 5.12
N ASN A 765 1.44 60.92 5.77
CA ASN A 765 1.37 61.92 6.82
C ASN A 765 1.54 61.21 8.17
N GLY A 766 2.77 61.12 8.66
CA GLY A 766 3.06 60.50 9.95
C GLY A 766 4.56 60.23 10.18
N HIS A 767 4.90 59.73 11.37
CA HIS A 767 6.27 59.31 11.70
C HIS A 767 6.50 57.87 11.15
N VAL A 768 7.44 57.75 10.20
CA VAL A 768 7.96 56.45 9.80
C VAL A 768 9.21 56.14 10.62
N ARG A 769 9.15 55.07 11.43
CA ARG A 769 10.27 54.58 12.24
C ARG A 769 10.57 53.12 11.81
N GLY A 770 11.62 52.91 11.02
CA GLY A 770 11.98 51.60 10.56
C GLY A 770 13.38 51.57 9.94
N TYR A 771 13.89 50.36 9.67
CA TYR A 771 15.13 50.11 8.94
C TYR A 771 14.74 49.79 7.49
N ILE A 772 15.23 50.59 6.53
CA ILE A 772 15.02 50.34 5.10
C ILE A 772 16.35 49.90 4.54
N ASN A 773 16.37 48.64 4.08
CA ASN A 773 17.52 48.04 3.38
C ASN A 773 17.08 47.72 1.97
N GLY A 774 17.39 48.62 1.00
CA GLY A 774 16.97 48.45 -0.38
C GLY A 774 17.05 49.78 -1.15
N TYR A 775 16.55 49.75 -2.40
CA TYR A 775 16.43 50.94 -3.25
C TYR A 775 15.18 51.73 -2.86
N VAL A 776 15.35 53.00 -2.53
CA VAL A 776 14.24 53.91 -2.30
C VAL A 776 14.28 55.00 -3.35
N ASP A 777 13.29 55.01 -4.22
CA ASP A 777 13.07 56.09 -5.18
C ASP A 777 11.80 56.86 -4.71
N ALA A 778 12.04 57.94 -3.93
CA ALA A 778 10.94 58.70 -3.37
C ALA A 778 11.37 60.16 -3.14
N GLU A 779 10.45 61.08 -3.39
CA GLU A 779 10.61 62.50 -2.95
C GLU A 779 10.21 62.61 -1.46
N ILE A 780 11.16 63.02 -0.62
CA ILE A 780 10.91 63.17 0.81
C ILE A 780 10.77 64.69 1.11
N HIS A 781 9.57 65.12 1.37
CA HIS A 781 9.31 66.45 1.91
C HIS A 781 9.16 66.40 3.44
N GLY A 782 10.23 66.61 4.20
CA GLY A 782 10.16 66.59 5.67
C GLY A 782 11.54 66.56 6.33
N ARG A 783 11.56 66.47 7.67
CA ARG A 783 12.79 66.39 8.46
C ARG A 783 13.18 64.89 8.60
N VAL A 784 14.36 64.55 8.10
CA VAL A 784 14.95 63.22 8.37
C VAL A 784 15.88 63.34 9.58
N ASN A 785 15.54 62.68 10.68
CA ASN A 785 16.38 62.58 11.88
C ASN A 785 16.94 61.15 11.96
N GLY A 786 18.20 60.97 11.58
CA GLY A 786 18.86 59.68 11.65
C GLY A 786 20.17 59.67 10.85
N THR A 787 20.93 58.57 10.95
CA THR A 787 22.14 58.32 10.16
C THR A 787 21.79 57.64 8.85
N VAL A 788 21.93 58.28 7.75
CA VAL A 788 21.79 57.68 6.40
C VAL A 788 23.16 57.25 5.93
N SER A 789 23.35 55.89 5.86
CA SER A 789 24.52 55.29 5.16
C SER A 789 24.04 54.81 3.80
N ALA A 790 24.18 55.66 2.78
CA ALA A 790 23.86 55.30 1.41
C ALA A 790 24.92 55.87 0.48
N SER A 791 25.26 55.16 -0.60
CA SER A 791 25.90 55.78 -1.75
C SER A 791 24.83 56.47 -2.56
N ILE A 792 24.80 57.80 -2.50
CA ILE A 792 23.91 58.64 -3.28
C ILE A 792 24.56 58.92 -4.62
N ASP A 793 23.98 58.39 -5.70
CA ASP A 793 24.40 58.78 -7.05
C ASP A 793 23.72 60.11 -7.41
N ILE A 794 24.48 61.19 -7.35
CA ILE A 794 23.98 62.56 -7.63
C ILE A 794 24.10 62.79 -9.15
N GLY A 795 23.19 62.19 -9.92
CA GLY A 795 22.97 62.55 -11.31
C GLY A 795 21.90 63.67 -11.41
N ASN A 796 22.34 64.88 -11.65
CA ASN A 796 21.53 66.05 -11.90
C ASN A 796 20.73 66.63 -10.70
N VAL A 797 21.43 67.41 -9.86
CA VAL A 797 20.75 68.35 -8.97
C VAL A 797 20.58 69.69 -9.68
N GLN A 798 19.40 70.03 -10.11
CA GLN A 798 19.01 71.44 -10.35
C GLN A 798 18.61 72.04 -8.97
N MET A 799 19.46 72.85 -8.41
CA MET A 799 19.09 73.71 -7.29
C MET A 799 18.24 74.85 -7.83
N GLU A 800 16.95 74.85 -7.63
CA GLU A 800 16.12 76.03 -7.68
C GLU A 800 16.19 76.73 -6.31
N GLU A 801 16.84 77.94 -6.27
CA GLU A 801 16.78 78.78 -5.11
C GLU A 801 15.34 79.22 -4.84
N ALA A 802 14.78 78.77 -3.72
CA ALA A 802 13.52 79.30 -3.23
C ALA A 802 13.72 80.68 -2.60
N PRO A 803 12.80 81.61 -2.87
CA PRO A 803 12.96 82.98 -2.37
C PRO A 803 12.80 83.06 -0.84
N ALA A 804 13.71 83.78 -0.24
CA ALA A 804 13.74 84.08 1.20
C ALA A 804 12.42 84.66 1.66
N GLN A 805 11.61 83.95 2.44
CA GLN A 805 10.57 84.52 3.23
C GLN A 805 11.10 84.93 4.62
N THR A 806 11.14 86.28 4.84
CA THR A 806 11.37 86.90 6.12
C THR A 806 10.32 86.55 7.09
N VAL A 807 10.67 85.91 8.23
CA VAL A 807 9.82 85.71 9.39
C VAL A 807 10.08 86.86 10.40
N PRO A 808 9.09 87.48 10.91
CA PRO A 808 9.29 88.62 11.93
C PRO A 808 9.75 88.02 13.25
N ALA A 809 10.67 88.79 13.85
CA ALA A 809 11.14 88.61 15.25
C ALA A 809 10.03 88.86 16.24
N ALA A 810 9.80 87.91 17.12
CA ALA A 810 9.06 88.13 18.39
C ALA A 810 9.88 87.58 19.58
N ASP A 811 10.34 88.52 20.31
CA ASP A 811 10.75 88.63 21.72
C ASP A 811 11.27 87.43 22.48
N LEU A 812 12.51 87.60 22.82
CA LEU A 812 13.20 86.96 23.96
C LEU A 812 12.79 87.64 25.27
N HIS A 813 12.30 86.89 26.23
CA HIS A 813 12.47 87.06 27.69
C HIS A 813 12.43 85.69 28.25
N GLY A 814 13.47 85.12 28.78
CA GLY A 814 14.25 85.30 30.03
C GLY A 814 13.56 84.43 31.06
N GLU A 815 14.24 83.43 31.51
CA GLU A 815 14.57 83.15 32.89
C GLU A 815 15.50 81.95 33.04
N GLU A 816 16.61 82.22 33.72
CA GLU A 816 17.59 81.32 34.26
C GLU A 816 17.03 80.48 35.41
N GLY A 817 17.60 79.36 35.65
CA GLY A 817 17.48 78.63 36.94
C GLY A 817 17.71 77.14 36.78
N SER A 818 18.91 76.72 36.83
CA SER A 818 19.74 76.09 37.90
C SER A 818 19.31 74.68 38.28
N ASP A 819 20.31 73.86 38.15
CA ASP A 819 20.72 72.75 39.06
C ASP A 819 20.12 71.34 39.03
N GLU A 820 21.03 70.48 38.70
CA GLU A 820 21.60 69.36 39.49
C GLU A 820 20.78 68.06 39.66
N LYS A 821 21.47 66.96 39.15
CA LYS A 821 21.59 65.62 39.74
C LYS A 821 20.35 64.79 39.98
N THR A 822 20.21 63.74 39.31
CA THR A 822 20.70 62.34 39.57
C THR A 822 20.41 61.44 38.40
#